data_a3494f8dfaae6d1e86c96a2464ea9183
#
_entry.id   a3494f8dfaae6d1e86c96a2464ea9183
#
_cell.length_a   1.000
_cell.length_b   1.000
_cell.length_c   1.000
_cell.angle_alpha   90.00
_cell.angle_beta   90.00
_cell.angle_gamma   90.00
#
_symmetry.space_group_name_H-M   'P 1'
#
loop_
_entity.id
_entity.type
_entity.pdbx_description
1 polymer ?
#
loop_
_entity_poly.entity_id
_entity_poly.type
_entity_poly.pdbx_seq_one_letter_code
_entity_poly.pdbx_strand_id
1 'polypeptide(L)'
;MGKLFKNLKPYWKSVLVIVVLLVVQAFCDLSLPQYTSDIIDTGIQNSGVEHILPEKITAEEFQNAQLFMTADEQKTWQDAYSGDGDLLDRNDCSKKELEQLDSDLIVPILLNYQMSMMSEDSFRELLAQQQQDNPQAAEQMKNLSIADIGKSMGVTLTPFERTEEDDDGNETTVTCVDVRPLFAAMQEAGQFTEETRSEMRSQLETMLDTMGESLVQSMGVAYAVQCDQAAGLDTDKIQTNYLWASGGKMLVMAFVMMAATICVSYVAARVGAGVGRDLRKKVFSRVMQFSNAEMDQFSTASLITRSTNDIQQVQMVTAIFLRMLLYAPILGIGGILKVVNTGAGMGWVIVLAVLVILGIVGVLMSIAMPKFQKMQTLVDRVNLVSREILTGLSVIRAFGREKTEEKRFDTANQNLTKTNLFVNRVMTFMMPVMMLIMYSLTILIVWVAAHRIDGGSMQVGSMTAFITYAMMIVMSFLMLTMMSVMLPRASVAAGRIDEVLQTKTSVQEPTAPQHLAQPTGVLEFDHVSFRYPHAEEDALSDLSFTAEPGKTTAIIGSTGCGKSTLVNLIPRLYDATAGKITLDGVEIQDLPLEELRQQIGFVPQKGVLFSGTIASNLRFGNPTATDAEIQQAAEIAQASDFIEEKHDQYESSIAQGGSNVSGGQKQRLTIARAIAKHPKIFVFDDSFSALDLKTDAALRKALQEQVQNSTMIIVAQRISTILYADQILVLENGSIVGKGTHEELLHNCTVYQQIAKSQLSAEELGLSESDTEKGAMNDGE
;
A
#
# COMPACT_ATOMS: atom_id res chain seq x y z
N MET A 1 -5.89 10.51 2.92
CA MET A 1 -4.97 9.94 3.92
C MET A 1 -5.72 9.47 5.17
N GLY A 2 -6.43 10.31 5.93
CA GLY A 2 -7.14 9.89 7.16
C GLY A 2 -8.09 8.70 7.00
N LYS A 3 -8.74 8.57 5.84
CA LYS A 3 -9.66 7.46 5.53
C LYS A 3 -8.93 6.09 5.40
N LEU A 4 -7.70 6.07 4.89
CA LEU A 4 -6.87 4.87 4.85
C LEU A 4 -6.46 4.42 6.27
N PHE A 5 -6.02 5.36 7.12
CA PHE A 5 -5.64 5.07 8.50
C PHE A 5 -6.79 4.60 9.38
N LYS A 6 -8.03 5.10 9.14
CA LYS A 6 -9.23 4.63 9.85
C LYS A 6 -9.44 3.13 9.71
N ASN A 7 -9.11 2.56 8.54
CA ASN A 7 -9.26 1.13 8.27
C ASN A 7 -8.14 0.27 8.91
N LEU A 8 -7.03 0.88 9.34
CA LEU A 8 -5.95 0.20 10.09
C LEU A 8 -6.23 0.10 11.59
N LYS A 9 -7.16 0.89 12.13
CA LYS A 9 -7.46 0.91 13.57
C LYS A 9 -7.72 -0.47 14.18
N PRO A 10 -8.44 -1.41 13.55
CA PRO A 10 -8.65 -2.76 14.07
C PRO A 10 -7.36 -3.60 14.12
N TYR A 11 -6.35 -3.25 13.33
CA TYR A 11 -5.09 -3.98 13.17
C TYR A 11 -3.92 -3.34 13.93
N TRP A 12 -4.16 -2.43 14.88
CA TRP A 12 -3.12 -1.64 15.56
C TRP A 12 -2.03 -2.50 16.23
N LYS A 13 -2.40 -3.69 16.79
CA LYS A 13 -1.43 -4.63 17.37
C LYS A 13 -0.45 -5.16 16.31
N SER A 14 -0.97 -5.54 15.14
CA SER A 14 -0.12 -5.99 14.03
C SER A 14 0.75 -4.86 13.47
N VAL A 15 0.25 -3.63 13.42
CA VAL A 15 1.03 -2.45 13.03
C VAL A 15 2.16 -2.20 14.03
N LEU A 16 1.91 -2.32 15.33
CA LEU A 16 2.94 -2.19 16.36
C LEU A 16 4.05 -3.25 16.18
N VAL A 17 3.66 -4.52 15.97
CA VAL A 17 4.62 -5.61 15.70
C VAL A 17 5.46 -5.30 14.46
N ILE A 18 4.85 -4.79 13.38
CA ILE A 18 5.58 -4.37 12.17
C ILE A 18 6.60 -3.29 12.51
N VAL A 19 6.21 -2.25 13.26
CA VAL A 19 7.13 -1.15 13.63
C VAL A 19 8.31 -1.67 14.43
N VAL A 20 8.09 -2.54 15.42
CA VAL A 20 9.19 -3.14 16.20
C VAL A 20 10.12 -3.95 15.31
N LEU A 21 9.58 -4.80 14.45
CA LEU A 21 10.37 -5.60 13.51
C LEU A 21 11.15 -4.74 12.51
N LEU A 22 10.57 -3.62 12.04
CA LEU A 22 11.25 -2.67 11.16
C LEU A 22 12.40 -1.96 11.86
N VAL A 23 12.26 -1.65 13.15
CA VAL A 23 13.36 -1.10 13.96
C VAL A 23 14.47 -2.12 14.10
N VAL A 24 14.15 -3.39 14.39
CA VAL A 24 15.15 -4.48 14.45
C VAL A 24 15.82 -4.65 13.10
N GLN A 25 15.06 -4.67 12.01
CA GLN A 25 15.59 -4.75 10.65
C GLN A 25 16.57 -3.60 10.35
N ALA A 26 16.15 -2.35 10.63
CA ALA A 26 16.96 -1.17 10.38
C ALA A 26 18.22 -1.14 11.26
N PHE A 27 18.13 -1.61 12.50
CA PHE A 27 19.30 -1.74 13.37
C PHE A 27 20.32 -2.72 12.79
N CYS A 28 19.87 -3.89 12.32
CA CYS A 28 20.76 -4.85 11.66
C CYS A 28 21.37 -4.28 10.38
N ASP A 29 20.56 -3.65 9.52
CA ASP A 29 21.02 -3.03 8.28
C ASP A 29 22.08 -1.95 8.54
N LEU A 30 21.87 -1.09 9.54
CA LEU A 30 22.76 0.01 9.89
C LEU A 30 24.02 -0.46 10.67
N SER A 31 24.03 -1.70 11.17
CA SER A 31 25.18 -2.26 11.85
C SER A 31 26.18 -2.94 10.88
N LEU A 32 25.69 -3.46 9.75
CA LEU A 32 26.53 -4.16 8.78
C LEU A 32 27.69 -3.31 8.21
N PRO A 33 27.47 -2.03 7.80
CA PRO A 33 28.57 -1.19 7.33
C PRO A 33 29.65 -0.95 8.38
N GLN A 34 29.25 -0.87 9.67
CA GLN A 34 30.20 -0.72 10.77
C GLN A 34 31.10 -1.95 10.88
N TYR A 35 30.51 -3.16 10.88
CA TYR A 35 31.33 -4.39 10.89
C TYR A 35 32.23 -4.52 9.67
N THR A 36 31.81 -3.99 8.51
CA THR A 36 32.64 -3.95 7.31
C THR A 36 33.86 -3.02 7.54
N SER A 37 33.64 -1.85 8.14
CA SER A 37 34.71 -0.93 8.55
C SER A 37 35.65 -1.62 9.52
N ASP A 38 35.12 -2.25 10.57
CA ASP A 38 35.91 -2.92 11.60
C ASP A 38 36.79 -4.07 11.01
N ILE A 39 36.27 -4.81 10.02
CA ILE A 39 37.01 -5.85 9.31
C ILE A 39 38.18 -5.24 8.51
N ILE A 40 37.97 -4.10 7.86
CA ILE A 40 39.01 -3.43 7.08
C ILE A 40 40.04 -2.79 8.00
N ASP A 41 39.60 -1.96 8.93
CA ASP A 41 40.49 -1.16 9.77
C ASP A 41 41.19 -2.03 10.82
N THR A 42 40.46 -2.76 11.63
CA THR A 42 41.04 -3.62 12.69
C THR A 42 41.49 -4.97 12.13
N GLY A 43 40.64 -5.62 11.29
CA GLY A 43 40.96 -6.98 10.83
C GLY A 43 42.10 -7.05 9.83
N ILE A 44 42.14 -6.13 8.85
CA ILE A 44 43.14 -6.18 7.77
C ILE A 44 44.31 -5.23 8.06
N GLN A 45 44.04 -3.95 8.36
CA GLN A 45 45.10 -2.98 8.55
C GLN A 45 45.87 -3.18 9.88
N ASN A 46 45.12 -3.52 10.96
CA ASN A 46 45.70 -3.67 12.31
C ASN A 46 45.89 -5.14 12.73
N SER A 47 45.95 -6.08 11.78
CA SER A 47 46.18 -7.51 12.04
C SER A 47 45.29 -8.15 13.12
N GLY A 48 44.05 -7.64 13.28
CA GLY A 48 43.07 -8.13 14.25
C GLY A 48 43.22 -7.58 15.67
N VAL A 49 44.11 -6.64 15.90
CA VAL A 49 44.38 -6.00 17.20
C VAL A 49 43.59 -4.70 17.32
N GLU A 50 42.79 -4.55 18.38
CA GLU A 50 41.92 -3.40 18.58
C GLU A 50 42.58 -2.27 19.40
N HIS A 51 43.50 -2.60 20.30
CA HIS A 51 44.04 -1.70 21.32
C HIS A 51 45.55 -1.50 21.16
N ILE A 52 46.06 -0.36 21.65
CA ILE A 52 47.49 -0.03 21.59
C ILE A 52 48.33 -0.79 22.63
N LEU A 53 47.67 -1.38 23.64
CA LEU A 53 48.32 -2.20 24.65
C LEU A 53 48.48 -3.64 24.14
N PRO A 54 49.69 -4.17 23.95
CA PRO A 54 49.91 -5.55 23.52
C PRO A 54 49.31 -6.56 24.50
N GLU A 55 48.87 -7.71 23.99
CA GLU A 55 48.38 -8.81 24.84
C GLU A 55 49.50 -9.43 25.64
N LYS A 56 50.70 -9.50 25.03
CA LYS A 56 51.91 -9.96 25.69
C LYS A 56 53.06 -9.04 25.33
N ILE A 57 53.93 -8.81 26.31
CA ILE A 57 55.11 -7.97 26.13
C ILE A 57 56.32 -8.61 26.80
N THR A 58 57.49 -8.48 26.21
CA THR A 58 58.76 -8.91 26.82
C THR A 58 59.11 -7.99 27.98
N ALA A 59 59.78 -8.53 29.02
CA ALA A 59 60.20 -7.74 30.18
C ALA A 59 61.16 -6.59 29.79
N GLU A 60 61.94 -6.76 28.75
CA GLU A 60 62.83 -5.74 28.20
C GLU A 60 62.01 -4.59 27.57
N GLU A 61 61.03 -4.89 26.71
CA GLU A 61 60.20 -3.90 26.05
C GLU A 61 59.28 -3.20 27.04
N PHE A 62 58.80 -3.94 28.07
CA PHE A 62 58.01 -3.37 29.16
C PHE A 62 58.74 -2.28 29.94
N GLN A 63 60.05 -2.47 30.16
CA GLN A 63 60.91 -1.49 30.82
C GLN A 63 61.26 -0.33 29.87
N ASN A 64 61.53 -0.60 28.61
CA ASN A 64 61.83 0.44 27.62
C ASN A 64 60.67 1.42 27.45
N ALA A 65 59.40 0.93 27.43
CA ALA A 65 58.22 1.76 27.33
C ALA A 65 58.08 2.74 28.51
N GLN A 66 58.52 2.37 29.70
CA GLN A 66 58.47 3.23 30.89
C GLN A 66 59.43 4.43 30.84
N LEU A 67 60.45 4.43 29.98
CA LEU A 67 61.41 5.54 29.86
C LEU A 67 60.76 6.89 29.56
N PHE A 68 59.67 6.86 28.77
CA PHE A 68 59.00 8.07 28.31
C PHE A 68 57.71 8.36 29.07
N MET A 69 57.35 7.55 30.09
CA MET A 69 56.15 7.68 30.90
C MET A 69 56.38 8.59 32.11
N THR A 70 55.36 9.33 32.50
CA THR A 70 55.30 10.02 33.80
C THR A 70 55.14 9.00 34.95
N ALA A 71 55.35 9.41 36.20
CA ALA A 71 55.19 8.52 37.34
C ALA A 71 53.78 7.92 37.48
N ASP A 72 52.74 8.68 37.13
CA ASP A 72 51.35 8.19 37.14
C ASP A 72 51.07 7.21 36.00
N GLU A 73 51.59 7.47 34.81
CA GLU A 73 51.49 6.58 33.66
C GLU A 73 52.27 5.28 33.86
N GLN A 74 53.47 5.34 34.49
CA GLN A 74 54.26 4.15 34.85
C GLN A 74 53.48 3.25 35.81
N LYS A 75 52.78 3.83 36.76
CA LYS A 75 51.90 3.08 37.66
C LYS A 75 50.73 2.43 36.89
N THR A 76 50.06 3.19 36.03
CA THR A 76 48.97 2.70 35.18
C THR A 76 49.45 1.57 34.27
N TRP A 77 50.63 1.71 33.67
CA TRP A 77 51.29 0.71 32.85
C TRP A 77 51.61 -0.58 33.64
N GLN A 78 52.19 -0.43 34.85
CA GLN A 78 52.48 -1.56 35.75
C GLN A 78 51.21 -2.29 36.23
N ASP A 79 50.17 -1.54 36.54
CA ASP A 79 48.88 -2.12 36.96
C ASP A 79 48.15 -2.83 35.80
N ALA A 80 48.47 -2.49 34.53
CA ALA A 80 47.91 -3.13 33.35
C ALA A 80 48.47 -4.50 33.00
N TYR A 81 49.65 -4.85 33.54
CA TYR A 81 50.34 -6.13 33.25
C TYR A 81 50.62 -6.92 34.50
N SER A 82 50.68 -8.26 34.34
CA SER A 82 51.10 -9.19 35.40
C SER A 82 51.89 -10.34 34.79
N GLY A 83 52.84 -10.88 35.57
CA GLY A 83 53.67 -12.02 35.17
C GLY A 83 54.98 -12.02 35.94
N ASP A 84 55.59 -13.23 36.12
CA ASP A 84 56.93 -13.45 36.73
C ASP A 84 57.80 -14.11 35.67
N GLY A 85 58.63 -13.34 34.96
CA GLY A 85 59.57 -13.89 33.97
C GLY A 85 59.86 -12.96 32.82
N ASP A 86 60.34 -13.53 31.69
CA ASP A 86 60.74 -12.78 30.50
C ASP A 86 59.55 -12.25 29.69
N LEU A 87 58.34 -12.70 30.01
CA LEU A 87 57.09 -12.30 29.38
C LEU A 87 56.04 -11.86 30.40
N LEU A 88 55.37 -10.76 30.11
CA LEU A 88 54.26 -10.22 30.90
C LEU A 88 52.95 -10.30 30.08
N ASP A 89 51.87 -10.74 30.72
CA ASP A 89 50.54 -10.80 30.13
C ASP A 89 49.71 -9.59 30.57
N ARG A 90 48.94 -9.03 29.64
CA ARG A 90 47.98 -7.95 29.94
C ARG A 90 46.87 -8.51 30.82
N ASN A 91 46.51 -7.77 31.85
CA ASN A 91 45.41 -8.11 32.75
C ASN A 91 44.07 -8.03 32.02
N ASP A 92 43.12 -8.89 32.41
CA ASP A 92 41.72 -8.81 31.88
C ASP A 92 41.06 -7.51 32.32
N CYS A 93 40.85 -6.60 31.35
CA CYS A 93 40.21 -5.31 31.54
C CYS A 93 38.91 -5.25 30.74
N SER A 94 37.91 -4.48 31.20
CA SER A 94 36.72 -4.21 30.40
C SER A 94 37.08 -3.34 29.18
N LYS A 95 36.30 -3.42 28.11
CA LYS A 95 36.52 -2.61 26.90
C LYS A 95 36.65 -1.12 27.18
N LYS A 96 35.87 -0.56 28.12
CA LYS A 96 35.94 0.85 28.50
C LYS A 96 37.25 1.21 29.21
N GLU A 97 37.71 0.30 30.04
CA GLU A 97 39.02 0.49 30.73
C GLU A 97 40.19 0.47 29.73
N LEU A 98 40.13 -0.44 28.74
CA LEU A 98 41.12 -0.48 27.65
C LEU A 98 41.08 0.79 26.79
N GLU A 99 39.87 1.28 26.39
CA GLU A 99 39.73 2.53 25.66
C GLU A 99 40.31 3.74 26.45
N GLN A 100 40.18 3.74 27.77
CA GLN A 100 40.77 4.77 28.62
C GLN A 100 42.30 4.64 28.73
N LEU A 101 42.81 3.42 28.89
CA LEU A 101 44.24 3.13 28.89
C LEU A 101 44.88 3.51 27.55
N ASP A 102 44.19 3.22 26.42
CA ASP A 102 44.64 3.66 25.10
C ASP A 102 44.83 5.17 25.03
N SER A 103 43.83 5.95 25.54
CA SER A 103 43.88 7.41 25.56
C SER A 103 44.96 7.96 26.47
N ASP A 104 45.17 7.36 27.64
CA ASP A 104 46.12 7.84 28.64
C ASP A 104 47.58 7.51 28.26
N LEU A 105 47.82 6.40 27.56
CA LEU A 105 49.16 5.87 27.26
C LEU A 105 49.61 6.06 25.81
N ILE A 106 48.79 6.59 24.91
CA ILE A 106 49.11 6.71 23.49
C ILE A 106 50.40 7.53 23.24
N VAL A 107 50.57 8.65 23.93
CA VAL A 107 51.74 9.56 23.75
C VAL A 107 53.03 8.88 24.12
N PRO A 108 53.21 8.33 25.35
CA PRO A 108 54.47 7.67 25.71
C PRO A 108 54.74 6.40 24.91
N ILE A 109 53.71 5.63 24.53
CA ILE A 109 53.86 4.44 23.69
C ILE A 109 54.35 4.81 22.28
N LEU A 110 53.74 5.83 21.66
CA LEU A 110 54.19 6.29 20.35
C LEU A 110 55.59 6.87 20.37
N LEU A 111 55.98 7.60 21.44
CA LEU A 111 57.32 8.11 21.62
C LEU A 111 58.33 6.94 21.74
N ASN A 112 57.97 5.92 22.55
CA ASN A 112 58.78 4.69 22.65
C ASN A 112 58.90 4.00 21.29
N TYR A 113 57.80 3.87 20.54
CA TYR A 113 57.82 3.24 19.22
C TYR A 113 58.65 4.02 18.21
N GLN A 114 58.54 5.35 18.15
CA GLN A 114 59.35 6.20 17.29
C GLN A 114 60.85 6.06 17.61
N MET A 115 61.19 6.05 18.90
CA MET A 115 62.59 5.93 19.33
C MET A 115 63.17 4.53 19.09
N SER A 116 62.34 3.49 19.06
CA SER A 116 62.73 2.12 18.72
C SER A 116 63.06 1.93 17.23
N MET A 117 62.46 2.75 16.37
CA MET A 117 62.51 2.61 14.89
C MET A 117 62.99 3.90 14.20
N MET A 118 63.84 4.68 14.82
CA MET A 118 64.35 5.91 14.24
C MET A 118 65.18 5.62 13.00
N SER A 119 64.97 6.29 11.87
CA SER A 119 65.77 6.18 10.70
C SER A 119 67.24 6.70 10.98
N GLU A 120 68.20 6.12 10.35
CA GLU A 120 69.60 6.55 10.50
C GLU A 120 69.76 8.05 10.19
N ASP A 121 69.08 8.54 9.16
CA ASP A 121 69.10 9.94 8.76
C ASP A 121 68.50 10.86 9.84
N SER A 122 67.35 10.50 10.38
CA SER A 122 66.66 11.25 11.46
C SER A 122 67.53 11.24 12.74
N PHE A 123 68.17 10.13 13.05
CA PHE A 123 69.06 10.05 14.18
C PHE A 123 70.29 10.96 14.01
N ARG A 124 70.85 10.99 12.83
CA ARG A 124 72.03 11.89 12.50
C ARG A 124 71.57 13.38 12.56
N GLU A 125 70.37 13.72 12.14
CA GLU A 125 69.84 15.06 12.27
C GLU A 125 69.66 15.47 13.74
N LEU A 126 69.06 14.57 14.56
CA LEU A 126 68.87 14.80 16.00
C LEU A 126 70.20 15.09 16.69
N LEU A 127 71.25 14.31 16.39
CA LEU A 127 72.60 14.53 16.92
C LEU A 127 73.19 15.85 16.44
N ALA A 128 72.97 16.23 15.19
CA ALA A 128 73.44 17.49 14.63
C ALA A 128 72.78 18.71 15.29
N GLN A 129 71.54 18.58 15.63
CA GLN A 129 70.79 19.63 16.37
C GLN A 129 71.28 19.79 17.80
N GLN A 130 71.62 18.72 18.50
CA GLN A 130 72.12 18.79 19.86
C GLN A 130 73.55 19.40 19.92
N GLN A 131 74.30 19.43 18.80
CA GLN A 131 75.67 19.95 18.71
C GLN A 131 75.74 21.29 17.95
N GLN A 132 74.66 22.09 17.93
CA GLN A 132 74.64 23.42 17.28
C GLN A 132 75.81 24.36 17.75
N ASP A 133 76.30 24.17 18.95
CA ASP A 133 77.38 24.97 19.51
C ASP A 133 78.77 24.53 19.06
N ASN A 134 78.94 23.35 18.40
CA ASN A 134 80.20 22.84 17.94
C ASN A 134 80.11 22.20 16.53
N PRO A 135 80.22 23.01 15.45
CA PRO A 135 80.08 22.55 14.08
C PRO A 135 81.11 21.50 13.61
N GLN A 136 82.31 21.51 14.20
CA GLN A 136 83.34 20.53 13.86
C GLN A 136 83.11 19.14 14.45
N ALA A 137 82.48 19.05 15.59
CA ALA A 137 82.07 17.78 16.18
C ALA A 137 80.84 17.20 15.43
N ALA A 138 79.88 18.06 14.97
CA ALA A 138 78.73 17.66 14.17
C ALA A 138 79.21 17.04 12.82
N GLU A 139 80.20 17.60 12.16
CA GLU A 139 80.73 17.11 10.90
C GLU A 139 81.56 15.81 11.05
N GLN A 140 82.25 15.59 12.16
CA GLN A 140 82.87 14.35 12.50
C GLN A 140 81.87 13.22 12.77
N MET A 141 80.81 13.48 13.46
CA MET A 141 79.76 12.51 13.74
C MET A 141 78.97 12.07 12.47
N LYS A 142 78.83 12.91 11.46
CA LYS A 142 78.31 12.52 10.17
C LYS A 142 79.04 11.41 9.44
N ASN A 143 80.34 11.27 9.69
CA ASN A 143 81.21 10.29 9.02
C ASN A 143 81.46 9.03 9.85
N LEU A 144 80.96 8.95 11.08
CA LEU A 144 81.09 7.77 11.94
C LEU A 144 79.96 6.75 11.67
N SER A 145 80.28 5.45 11.83
CA SER A 145 79.25 4.42 11.81
C SER A 145 78.39 4.52 13.05
N ILE A 146 77.10 4.12 12.94
CA ILE A 146 76.16 4.12 14.06
C ILE A 146 76.74 3.37 15.28
N ALA A 147 77.37 2.25 15.04
CA ALA A 147 78.01 1.47 16.10
C ALA A 147 79.14 2.23 16.81
N ASP A 148 79.97 3.07 16.09
CA ASP A 148 80.99 3.86 16.67
C ASP A 148 80.43 5.10 17.40
N ILE A 149 79.33 5.67 16.92
CA ILE A 149 78.59 6.73 17.63
C ILE A 149 78.09 6.18 18.97
N GLY A 150 77.49 5.00 18.98
CA GLY A 150 77.00 4.36 20.20
C GLY A 150 78.14 4.11 21.19
N LYS A 151 79.27 3.55 20.74
CA LYS A 151 80.44 3.34 21.59
C LYS A 151 80.98 4.63 22.20
N SER A 152 80.95 5.73 21.46
CA SER A 152 81.43 7.03 21.98
C SER A 152 80.54 7.58 23.10
N MET A 153 79.25 7.12 23.10
CA MET A 153 78.22 7.47 24.09
C MET A 153 78.10 6.39 25.20
N GLY A 154 78.89 5.33 25.16
CA GLY A 154 78.90 4.24 26.15
C GLY A 154 77.76 3.24 25.99
N VAL A 155 77.12 3.21 24.84
CA VAL A 155 75.95 2.33 24.52
C VAL A 155 76.21 1.53 23.24
N THR A 156 75.56 0.36 23.13
CA THR A 156 75.63 -0.44 21.92
C THR A 156 74.41 -0.12 21.05
N LEU A 157 74.65 0.53 19.89
CA LEU A 157 73.64 0.80 18.89
C LEU A 157 73.88 -0.14 17.71
N THR A 158 72.84 -0.93 17.39
CA THR A 158 72.82 -1.85 16.24
C THR A 158 71.83 -1.39 15.20
N PRO A 159 72.31 -1.00 14.00
CA PRO A 159 71.44 -0.70 12.91
C PRO A 159 70.75 -1.99 12.40
N PHE A 160 69.48 -1.88 11.99
CA PHE A 160 68.71 -2.95 11.33
C PHE A 160 67.99 -2.41 10.10
N GLU A 161 67.77 -3.28 9.14
CA GLU A 161 67.05 -2.91 7.90
C GLU A 161 65.56 -3.14 8.04
N ARG A 162 64.81 -2.16 7.61
CA ARG A 162 63.33 -2.24 7.50
C ARG A 162 62.93 -1.96 6.06
N THR A 163 62.04 -2.79 5.51
CA THR A 163 61.44 -2.54 4.22
C THR A 163 60.20 -1.63 4.39
N GLU A 164 60.20 -0.51 3.70
CA GLU A 164 59.08 0.41 3.63
C GLU A 164 58.65 0.54 2.15
N GLU A 165 57.36 0.65 1.90
CA GLU A 165 56.86 1.01 0.57
C GLU A 165 56.97 2.53 0.41
N ASP A 166 57.56 2.98 -0.70
CA ASP A 166 57.58 4.39 -1.07
C ASP A 166 56.20 4.83 -1.66
N ASP A 167 56.01 6.15 -1.88
CA ASP A 167 54.79 6.73 -2.42
C ASP A 167 54.39 6.17 -3.81
N ASP A 168 55.32 5.53 -4.52
CA ASP A 168 55.09 4.89 -5.83
C ASP A 168 54.87 3.37 -5.72
N GLY A 169 54.79 2.81 -4.50
CA GLY A 169 54.53 1.39 -4.24
C GLY A 169 55.74 0.48 -4.43
N ASN A 170 56.97 1.04 -4.44
CA ASN A 170 58.19 0.24 -4.51
C ASN A 170 58.70 -0.04 -3.09
N GLU A 171 59.12 -1.26 -2.85
CA GLU A 171 59.82 -1.63 -1.61
C GLU A 171 61.15 -0.93 -1.52
N THR A 172 61.32 -0.02 -0.56
CA THR A 172 62.59 0.62 -0.22
C THR A 172 63.07 0.11 1.13
N THR A 173 64.36 -0.15 1.23
CA THR A 173 64.99 -0.59 2.48
C THR A 173 65.55 0.63 3.20
N VAL A 174 65.00 0.94 4.39
CA VAL A 174 65.44 2.02 5.25
C VAL A 174 66.23 1.41 6.40
N THR A 175 67.43 1.94 6.66
CA THR A 175 68.23 1.55 7.84
C THR A 175 67.71 2.30 9.05
N CYS A 176 67.24 1.55 10.06
CA CYS A 176 66.71 2.07 11.32
C CYS A 176 67.70 1.72 12.49
N VAL A 177 67.59 2.49 13.57
CA VAL A 177 68.33 2.34 14.78
C VAL A 177 67.39 2.45 15.99
N ASP A 178 67.53 1.52 16.93
CA ASP A 178 66.96 1.67 18.26
C ASP A 178 67.83 2.59 19.13
N VAL A 179 67.27 3.80 19.39
CA VAL A 179 68.02 4.82 20.18
C VAL A 179 67.62 4.84 21.65
N ARG A 180 66.69 3.99 22.09
CA ARG A 180 66.23 3.90 23.49
C ARG A 180 67.29 3.58 24.48
N PRO A 181 68.33 2.70 24.19
CA PRO A 181 69.48 2.46 25.08
C PRO A 181 70.23 3.73 25.38
N LEU A 182 70.28 4.70 24.46
CA LEU A 182 70.92 5.99 24.70
C LEU A 182 70.19 6.79 25.77
N PHE A 183 68.81 6.85 25.68
CA PHE A 183 68.01 7.55 26.68
C PHE A 183 68.07 6.85 28.04
N ALA A 184 68.15 5.53 28.09
CA ALA A 184 68.33 4.78 29.33
C ALA A 184 69.68 5.15 30.00
N ALA A 185 70.77 5.18 29.23
CA ALA A 185 72.08 5.59 29.73
C ALA A 185 72.09 7.07 30.18
N MET A 186 71.41 7.95 29.45
CA MET A 186 71.22 9.37 29.85
C MET A 186 70.41 9.50 31.14
N GLN A 187 69.49 8.65 31.38
CA GLN A 187 68.68 8.61 32.61
C GLN A 187 69.53 8.15 33.79
N GLU A 188 70.34 7.10 33.63
CA GLU A 188 71.28 6.64 34.64
C GLU A 188 72.34 7.71 34.98
N ALA A 189 72.81 8.46 33.96
CA ALA A 189 73.70 9.58 34.13
C ALA A 189 73.05 10.87 34.71
N GLY A 190 71.70 10.88 34.93
CA GLY A 190 70.99 12.02 35.39
C GLY A 190 70.87 13.17 34.38
N GLN A 191 71.10 12.89 33.09
CA GLN A 191 71.04 13.85 31.99
C GLN A 191 69.67 13.88 31.32
N PHE A 192 68.88 12.81 31.40
CA PHE A 192 67.54 12.73 30.91
C PHE A 192 66.57 13.13 32.04
N THR A 193 66.28 14.43 32.12
CA THR A 193 65.46 15.01 33.18
C THR A 193 63.92 14.95 32.82
N GLU A 194 63.08 15.18 33.84
CA GLU A 194 61.63 15.30 33.59
C GLU A 194 61.29 16.47 32.65
N GLU A 195 62.10 17.52 32.66
CA GLU A 195 61.90 18.66 31.76
C GLU A 195 62.15 18.25 30.29
N THR A 196 63.22 17.55 30.01
CA THR A 196 63.54 17.03 28.67
C THR A 196 62.47 16.02 28.18
N ARG A 197 62.00 15.16 29.09
CA ARG A 197 60.92 14.23 28.78
C ARG A 197 59.62 14.98 28.42
N SER A 198 59.25 15.98 29.21
CA SER A 198 58.07 16.81 28.99
C SER A 198 58.14 17.59 27.67
N GLU A 199 59.33 18.09 27.30
CA GLU A 199 59.57 18.82 26.07
C GLU A 199 59.41 17.91 24.84
N MET A 200 60.00 16.70 24.86
CA MET A 200 59.81 15.71 23.81
C MET A 200 58.37 15.28 23.65
N ARG A 201 57.68 15.08 24.75
CA ARG A 201 56.23 14.74 24.75
C ARG A 201 55.40 15.86 24.17
N SER A 202 55.65 17.12 24.57
CA SER A 202 54.92 18.29 24.06
C SER A 202 55.15 18.49 22.55
N GLN A 203 56.38 18.21 22.07
CA GLN A 203 56.65 18.21 20.62
C GLN A 203 55.85 17.12 19.89
N LEU A 204 55.83 15.90 20.44
CA LEU A 204 55.04 14.80 19.87
C LEU A 204 53.51 15.11 19.96
N GLU A 205 53.02 15.58 21.10
CA GLU A 205 51.62 15.99 21.27
C GLU A 205 51.18 17.04 20.23
N THR A 206 52.04 18.06 20.00
CA THR A 206 51.82 19.07 18.97
C THR A 206 51.79 18.45 17.55
N MET A 207 52.62 17.48 17.29
CA MET A 207 52.60 16.73 16.02
C MET A 207 51.37 15.83 15.91
N LEU A 208 50.98 15.12 16.98
CA LEU A 208 49.81 14.26 17.02
C LEU A 208 48.53 15.07 16.90
N ASP A 209 48.45 16.29 17.45
CA ASP A 209 47.33 17.20 17.29
C ASP A 209 47.11 17.65 15.84
N THR A 210 48.17 17.64 15.02
CA THR A 210 48.06 17.88 13.58
C THR A 210 47.70 16.63 12.77
N MET A 211 47.96 15.45 13.35
CA MET A 211 47.59 14.15 12.82
C MET A 211 46.16 13.82 13.28
N GLY A 212 45.40 13.08 12.48
CA GLY A 212 44.09 12.61 12.90
C GLY A 212 44.18 11.50 13.95
N GLU A 213 43.26 11.51 14.89
CA GLU A 213 43.16 10.53 16.00
C GLU A 213 43.23 9.08 15.50
N SER A 214 42.66 8.82 14.33
CA SER A 214 42.62 7.49 13.70
C SER A 214 44.01 6.97 13.26
N LEU A 215 44.86 7.85 12.73
CA LEU A 215 46.23 7.49 12.35
C LEU A 215 47.10 7.27 13.59
N VAL A 216 46.93 8.13 14.58
CA VAL A 216 47.61 8.03 15.88
C VAL A 216 47.31 6.68 16.53
N GLN A 217 46.04 6.28 16.56
CA GLN A 217 45.63 4.97 17.09
C GLN A 217 46.23 3.81 16.27
N SER A 218 46.22 3.88 14.93
CA SER A 218 46.79 2.83 14.08
C SER A 218 48.29 2.68 14.30
N MET A 219 49.02 3.77 14.52
CA MET A 219 50.47 3.73 14.86
C MET A 219 50.67 3.05 16.22
N GLY A 220 49.84 3.34 17.24
CA GLY A 220 49.87 2.68 18.54
C GLY A 220 49.57 1.18 18.46
N VAL A 221 48.59 0.79 17.63
CA VAL A 221 48.29 -0.63 17.39
C VAL A 221 49.44 -1.33 16.66
N ALA A 222 50.12 -0.66 15.71
CA ALA A 222 51.32 -1.24 15.05
C ALA A 222 52.42 -1.58 16.05
N TYR A 223 52.59 -0.75 17.08
CA TYR A 223 53.49 -1.07 18.20
C TYR A 223 53.03 -2.32 18.96
N ALA A 224 51.69 -2.40 19.29
CA ALA A 224 51.15 -3.56 19.99
C ALA A 224 51.36 -4.86 19.20
N VAL A 225 51.11 -4.84 17.88
CA VAL A 225 51.30 -5.99 16.98
C VAL A 225 52.78 -6.43 16.99
N GLN A 226 53.71 -5.47 16.95
CA GLN A 226 55.13 -5.79 16.99
C GLN A 226 55.54 -6.42 18.32
N CYS A 227 55.06 -5.90 19.45
CA CYS A 227 55.32 -6.47 20.78
C CYS A 227 54.75 -7.89 20.91
N ASP A 228 53.52 -8.11 20.44
CA ASP A 228 52.88 -9.43 20.45
C ASP A 228 53.68 -10.44 19.59
N GLN A 229 54.18 -10.02 18.42
CA GLN A 229 55.05 -10.86 17.58
C GLN A 229 56.37 -11.17 18.27
N ALA A 230 57.02 -10.17 18.89
CA ALA A 230 58.25 -10.34 19.63
C ALA A 230 58.08 -11.26 20.85
N ALA A 231 56.92 -11.24 21.48
CA ALA A 231 56.51 -12.14 22.56
C ALA A 231 56.14 -13.56 22.08
N GLY A 232 56.18 -13.81 20.77
CA GLY A 232 55.89 -15.13 20.17
C GLY A 232 54.45 -15.44 19.95
N LEU A 233 53.54 -14.44 19.99
CA LEU A 233 52.15 -14.61 19.58
C LEU A 233 52.05 -14.72 18.05
N ASP A 234 51.17 -15.64 17.62
CA ASP A 234 50.83 -15.82 16.20
C ASP A 234 49.79 -14.77 15.78
N THR A 235 50.24 -13.63 15.29
CA THR A 235 49.40 -12.51 14.87
C THR A 235 48.49 -12.87 13.68
N ASP A 236 48.95 -13.77 12.78
CA ASP A 236 48.12 -14.26 11.65
C ASP A 236 46.89 -15.03 12.18
N LYS A 237 47.07 -15.74 13.29
CA LYS A 237 46.00 -16.46 13.95
C LYS A 237 45.02 -15.50 14.67
N ILE A 238 45.55 -14.45 15.30
CA ILE A 238 44.75 -13.38 15.91
C ILE A 238 43.88 -12.72 14.83
N GLN A 239 44.50 -12.32 13.73
CA GLN A 239 43.80 -11.75 12.58
C GLN A 239 42.72 -12.67 12.03
N THR A 240 43.09 -13.93 11.76
CA THR A 240 42.12 -14.92 11.23
C THR A 240 40.94 -15.13 12.17
N ASN A 241 41.20 -15.23 13.48
CA ASN A 241 40.14 -15.39 14.48
C ASN A 241 39.22 -14.16 14.54
N TYR A 242 39.79 -12.96 14.47
CA TYR A 242 39.02 -11.71 14.43
C TYR A 242 38.11 -11.64 13.20
N LEU A 243 38.68 -11.99 12.03
CA LEU A 243 37.89 -12.01 10.76
C LEU A 243 36.74 -13.02 10.81
N TRP A 244 36.99 -14.23 11.34
CA TRP A 244 35.95 -15.23 11.51
C TRP A 244 34.88 -14.80 12.52
N ALA A 245 35.28 -14.20 13.65
CA ALA A 245 34.36 -13.71 14.65
C ALA A 245 33.49 -12.57 14.13
N SER A 246 34.08 -11.59 13.45
CA SER A 246 33.39 -10.45 12.85
C SER A 246 32.50 -10.87 11.68
N GLY A 247 33.00 -11.75 10.80
CA GLY A 247 32.20 -12.37 9.73
C GLY A 247 31.01 -13.19 10.27
N GLY A 248 31.22 -13.93 11.36
CA GLY A 248 30.15 -14.66 12.06
C GLY A 248 29.09 -13.73 12.62
N LYS A 249 29.46 -12.61 13.27
CA LYS A 249 28.53 -11.58 13.74
C LYS A 249 27.72 -11.00 12.59
N MET A 250 28.36 -10.67 11.45
CA MET A 250 27.67 -10.17 10.25
C MET A 250 26.66 -11.18 9.71
N LEU A 251 27.02 -12.46 9.63
CA LEU A 251 26.08 -13.51 9.21
C LEU A 251 24.88 -13.61 10.14
N VAL A 252 25.09 -13.60 11.46
CA VAL A 252 23.98 -13.61 12.42
C VAL A 252 23.07 -12.40 12.24
N MET A 253 23.64 -11.19 12.07
CA MET A 253 22.86 -9.98 11.81
C MET A 253 22.08 -10.07 10.50
N ALA A 254 22.70 -10.61 9.44
CA ALA A 254 22.02 -10.83 8.17
C ALA A 254 20.84 -11.83 8.29
N PHE A 255 21.02 -12.91 9.08
CA PHE A 255 19.93 -13.85 9.35
C PHE A 255 18.80 -13.22 10.16
N VAL A 256 19.11 -12.41 11.19
CA VAL A 256 18.09 -11.69 11.98
C VAL A 256 17.35 -10.70 11.09
N MET A 257 18.05 -9.94 10.25
CA MET A 257 17.47 -9.02 9.27
C MET A 257 16.55 -9.76 8.29
N MET A 258 16.99 -10.89 7.73
CA MET A 258 16.19 -11.73 6.83
C MET A 258 14.92 -12.21 7.52
N ALA A 259 15.02 -12.75 8.73
CA ALA A 259 13.86 -13.21 9.50
C ALA A 259 12.88 -12.07 9.81
N ALA A 260 13.40 -10.91 10.22
CA ALA A 260 12.59 -9.71 10.46
C ALA A 260 11.86 -9.27 9.18
N THR A 261 12.56 -9.22 8.04
CA THR A 261 11.97 -8.84 6.74
C THR A 261 10.86 -9.79 6.30
N ILE A 262 11.07 -11.10 6.48
CA ILE A 262 10.04 -12.13 6.17
C ILE A 262 8.82 -11.93 7.08
N CYS A 263 9.03 -11.77 8.39
CA CYS A 263 7.95 -11.53 9.35
C CYS A 263 7.19 -10.24 9.05
N VAL A 264 7.87 -9.13 8.76
CA VAL A 264 7.25 -7.86 8.35
C VAL A 264 6.39 -8.06 7.10
N SER A 265 6.95 -8.71 6.07
CA SER A 265 6.25 -8.94 4.81
C SER A 265 5.01 -9.82 4.99
N TYR A 266 5.11 -10.87 5.80
CA TYR A 266 4.00 -11.75 6.14
C TYR A 266 2.88 -11.01 6.89
N VAL A 267 3.23 -10.29 7.96
CA VAL A 267 2.24 -9.55 8.78
C VAL A 267 1.60 -8.42 7.96
N ALA A 268 2.39 -7.67 7.17
CA ALA A 268 1.89 -6.59 6.31
C ALA A 268 0.92 -7.12 5.23
N ALA A 269 1.24 -8.25 4.59
CA ALA A 269 0.36 -8.90 3.62
C ALA A 269 -0.94 -9.37 4.29
N ARG A 270 -0.86 -9.97 5.48
CA ARG A 270 -2.03 -10.41 6.26
C ARG A 270 -2.92 -9.24 6.66
N VAL A 271 -2.35 -8.12 7.10
CA VAL A 271 -3.10 -6.89 7.42
C VAL A 271 -3.75 -6.33 6.17
N GLY A 272 -3.01 -6.22 5.06
CA GLY A 272 -3.56 -5.75 3.79
C GLY A 272 -4.74 -6.59 3.32
N ALA A 273 -4.59 -7.93 3.32
CA ALA A 273 -5.67 -8.85 2.96
C ALA A 273 -6.88 -8.75 3.91
N GLY A 274 -6.63 -8.60 5.22
CA GLY A 274 -7.66 -8.39 6.22
C GLY A 274 -8.46 -7.11 5.98
N VAL A 275 -7.79 -6.00 5.72
CA VAL A 275 -8.43 -4.71 5.35
C VAL A 275 -9.28 -4.88 4.09
N GLY A 276 -8.75 -5.56 3.06
CA GLY A 276 -9.50 -5.82 1.83
C GLY A 276 -10.76 -6.67 2.07
N ARG A 277 -10.66 -7.73 2.87
CA ARG A 277 -11.81 -8.56 3.27
C ARG A 277 -12.88 -7.73 4.00
N ASP A 278 -12.46 -6.96 4.99
CA ASP A 278 -13.39 -6.18 5.82
C ASP A 278 -14.07 -5.07 5.03
N LEU A 279 -13.35 -4.42 4.11
CA LEU A 279 -13.93 -3.44 3.20
C LEU A 279 -14.94 -4.08 2.24
N ARG A 280 -14.62 -5.23 1.62
CA ARG A 280 -15.57 -5.95 0.75
C ARG A 280 -16.84 -6.30 1.50
N LYS A 281 -16.71 -6.85 2.72
CA LYS A 281 -17.86 -7.17 3.56
C LYS A 281 -18.71 -5.94 3.84
N LYS A 282 -18.10 -4.83 4.27
CA LYS A 282 -18.80 -3.59 4.60
C LYS A 282 -19.50 -2.97 3.39
N VAL A 283 -18.80 -2.88 2.24
CA VAL A 283 -19.34 -2.32 1.01
C VAL A 283 -20.52 -3.18 0.51
N PHE A 284 -20.32 -4.50 0.45
CA PHE A 284 -21.38 -5.40 -0.01
C PHE A 284 -22.60 -5.36 0.91
N SER A 285 -22.39 -5.41 2.24
CA SER A 285 -23.48 -5.30 3.22
C SER A 285 -24.22 -3.96 3.10
N ARG A 286 -23.49 -2.86 2.77
CA ARG A 286 -24.11 -1.54 2.58
C ARG A 286 -24.92 -1.46 1.28
N VAL A 287 -24.37 -1.98 0.18
CA VAL A 287 -25.06 -2.04 -1.11
C VAL A 287 -26.34 -2.88 -1.03
N MET A 288 -26.34 -3.97 -0.26
CA MET A 288 -27.54 -4.77 -0.03
C MET A 288 -28.66 -4.04 0.74
N GLN A 289 -28.31 -2.96 1.45
CA GLN A 289 -29.27 -2.10 2.15
C GLN A 289 -29.79 -0.94 1.28
N PHE A 290 -29.17 -0.71 0.11
CA PHE A 290 -29.58 0.37 -0.78
C PHE A 290 -30.99 0.15 -1.32
N SER A 291 -31.75 1.24 -1.42
CA SER A 291 -32.99 1.30 -2.20
C SER A 291 -32.69 1.54 -3.68
N ASN A 292 -33.70 1.59 -4.50
CA ASN A 292 -33.53 1.92 -5.91
C ASN A 292 -32.96 3.33 -6.11
N ALA A 293 -33.26 4.28 -5.23
CA ALA A 293 -32.70 5.64 -5.29
C ALA A 293 -31.16 5.67 -5.24
N GLU A 294 -30.57 4.92 -4.32
CA GLU A 294 -29.11 4.82 -4.24
C GLU A 294 -28.53 4.00 -5.39
N MET A 295 -29.24 2.95 -5.85
CA MET A 295 -28.81 2.16 -7.02
C MET A 295 -28.82 2.98 -8.31
N ASP A 296 -29.70 3.96 -8.44
CA ASP A 296 -29.75 4.90 -9.56
C ASP A 296 -28.63 5.94 -9.46
N GLN A 297 -28.27 6.38 -8.25
CA GLN A 297 -27.16 7.28 -8.00
C GLN A 297 -25.81 6.63 -8.35
N PHE A 298 -25.64 5.35 -8.01
CA PHE A 298 -24.44 4.58 -8.28
C PHE A 298 -24.71 3.58 -9.42
N SER A 299 -24.15 3.77 -10.59
CA SER A 299 -24.29 2.74 -11.63
C SER A 299 -23.73 1.39 -11.15
N THR A 300 -24.35 0.28 -11.56
CA THR A 300 -23.91 -1.09 -11.22
C THR A 300 -22.43 -1.31 -11.56
N ALA A 301 -21.97 -0.84 -12.71
CA ALA A 301 -20.56 -0.93 -13.11
C ALA A 301 -19.63 -0.20 -12.14
N SER A 302 -20.04 0.97 -11.62
CA SER A 302 -19.30 1.72 -10.61
C SER A 302 -19.21 0.96 -9.29
N LEU A 303 -20.34 0.38 -8.81
CA LEU A 303 -20.36 -0.42 -7.57
C LEU A 303 -19.48 -1.68 -7.68
N ILE A 304 -19.48 -2.36 -8.83
CA ILE A 304 -18.58 -3.48 -9.08
C ILE A 304 -17.12 -3.03 -8.98
N THR A 305 -16.74 -1.94 -9.65
CA THR A 305 -15.36 -1.41 -9.62
C THR A 305 -14.95 -1.02 -8.20
N ARG A 306 -15.83 -0.37 -7.43
CA ARG A 306 -15.59 0.02 -6.03
C ARG A 306 -15.44 -1.20 -5.11
N SER A 307 -16.20 -2.27 -5.37
CA SER A 307 -16.16 -3.52 -4.58
C SER A 307 -14.96 -4.42 -4.91
N THR A 308 -14.34 -4.25 -6.08
CA THR A 308 -13.24 -5.08 -6.58
C THR A 308 -11.94 -4.28 -6.69
N ASN A 309 -11.77 -3.52 -7.77
CA ASN A 309 -10.51 -2.86 -8.12
C ASN A 309 -10.09 -1.79 -7.10
N ASP A 310 -11.03 -0.93 -6.65
CA ASP A 310 -10.71 0.11 -5.68
C ASP A 310 -10.27 -0.50 -4.33
N ILE A 311 -10.95 -1.56 -3.87
CA ILE A 311 -10.55 -2.28 -2.64
C ILE A 311 -9.21 -2.98 -2.82
N GLN A 312 -8.95 -3.59 -3.98
CA GLN A 312 -7.67 -4.23 -4.27
C GLN A 312 -6.53 -3.21 -4.26
N GLN A 313 -6.76 -2.01 -4.78
CA GLN A 313 -5.78 -0.93 -4.74
C GLN A 313 -5.49 -0.46 -3.31
N VAL A 314 -6.52 -0.28 -2.49
CA VAL A 314 -6.38 0.04 -1.05
C VAL A 314 -5.62 -1.08 -0.32
N GLN A 315 -5.96 -2.34 -0.57
CA GLN A 315 -5.28 -3.51 0.00
C GLN A 315 -3.79 -3.53 -0.33
N MET A 316 -3.43 -3.36 -1.60
CA MET A 316 -2.05 -3.38 -2.09
C MET A 316 -1.24 -2.24 -1.49
N VAL A 317 -1.78 -1.01 -1.54
CA VAL A 317 -1.08 0.16 -0.99
C VAL A 317 -0.95 0.05 0.53
N THR A 318 -1.93 -0.51 1.23
CA THR A 318 -1.82 -0.77 2.68
C THR A 318 -0.64 -1.68 3.02
N ALA A 319 -0.47 -2.79 2.28
CA ALA A 319 0.65 -3.71 2.50
C ALA A 319 2.01 -3.07 2.20
N ILE A 320 2.10 -2.31 1.09
CA ILE A 320 3.33 -1.60 0.71
C ILE A 320 3.63 -0.48 1.71
N PHE A 321 2.63 0.28 2.15
CA PHE A 321 2.74 1.34 3.15
C PHE A 321 3.37 0.81 4.44
N LEU A 322 2.84 -0.29 4.98
CA LEU A 322 3.33 -0.88 6.24
C LEU A 322 4.77 -1.38 6.12
N ARG A 323 5.22 -1.78 4.94
CA ARG A 323 6.56 -2.32 4.71
C ARG A 323 7.57 -1.25 4.30
N MET A 324 7.22 -0.34 3.38
CA MET A 324 8.19 0.59 2.80
C MET A 324 8.12 1.99 3.40
N LEU A 325 6.93 2.55 3.59
CA LEU A 325 6.78 3.93 4.06
C LEU A 325 7.17 4.09 5.53
N LEU A 326 6.95 3.07 6.36
CA LEU A 326 7.42 3.09 7.75
C LEU A 326 8.92 2.81 7.85
N TYR A 327 9.46 1.96 6.98
CA TYR A 327 10.88 1.59 6.99
C TYR A 327 11.79 2.73 6.53
N ALA A 328 11.43 3.42 5.43
CA ALA A 328 12.28 4.43 4.83
C ALA A 328 12.69 5.58 5.80
N PRO A 329 11.79 6.18 6.62
CA PRO A 329 12.20 7.18 7.60
C PRO A 329 13.13 6.59 8.68
N ILE A 330 12.90 5.37 9.14
CA ILE A 330 13.73 4.71 10.16
C ILE A 330 15.14 4.52 9.62
N LEU A 331 15.27 3.99 8.40
CA LEU A 331 16.54 3.78 7.73
C LEU A 331 17.26 5.11 7.43
N GLY A 332 16.52 6.10 6.91
CA GLY A 332 17.09 7.40 6.56
C GLY A 332 17.61 8.18 7.78
N ILE A 333 16.80 8.27 8.84
CA ILE A 333 17.20 8.94 10.09
C ILE A 333 18.33 8.17 10.77
N GLY A 334 18.22 6.82 10.84
CA GLY A 334 19.27 5.98 11.41
C GLY A 334 20.58 6.11 10.66
N GLY A 335 20.56 6.15 9.31
CA GLY A 335 21.73 6.39 8.48
C GLY A 335 22.37 7.75 8.74
N ILE A 336 21.57 8.82 8.85
CA ILE A 336 22.07 10.17 9.18
C ILE A 336 22.72 10.18 10.56
N LEU A 337 22.10 9.56 11.57
CA LEU A 337 22.67 9.47 12.92
C LEU A 337 24.00 8.71 12.91
N LYS A 338 24.11 7.60 12.16
CA LYS A 338 25.35 6.86 12.01
C LYS A 338 26.45 7.70 11.36
N VAL A 339 26.13 8.42 10.28
CA VAL A 339 27.06 9.34 9.60
C VAL A 339 27.57 10.44 10.53
N VAL A 340 26.71 11.04 11.34
CA VAL A 340 27.13 12.07 12.31
C VAL A 340 28.04 11.48 13.37
N ASN A 341 27.75 10.28 13.86
CA ASN A 341 28.55 9.62 14.90
C ASN A 341 29.88 9.06 14.39
N THR A 342 30.09 8.94 13.07
CA THR A 342 31.36 8.47 12.50
C THR A 342 32.48 9.51 12.65
N GLY A 343 32.18 10.74 13.12
CA GLY A 343 33.19 11.78 13.37
C GLY A 343 33.90 12.33 12.14
N ALA A 344 33.66 11.75 10.96
CA ALA A 344 34.38 12.02 9.71
C ALA A 344 34.27 13.47 9.18
N GLY A 345 33.48 14.37 9.82
CA GLY A 345 33.30 15.75 9.39
C GLY A 345 32.73 15.93 7.96
N MET A 346 32.27 14.83 7.33
CA MET A 346 31.76 14.80 5.94
C MET A 346 30.23 14.86 5.87
N GLY A 347 29.50 15.13 6.97
CA GLY A 347 28.04 15.21 7.01
C GLY A 347 27.44 16.16 5.98
N TRP A 348 28.16 17.23 5.60
CA TRP A 348 27.74 18.18 4.57
C TRP A 348 27.53 17.52 3.20
N VAL A 349 28.30 16.47 2.86
CA VAL A 349 28.17 15.70 1.62
C VAL A 349 26.80 15.05 1.54
N ILE A 350 26.33 14.47 2.66
CA ILE A 350 24.99 13.86 2.75
C ILE A 350 23.91 14.92 2.64
N VAL A 351 24.05 16.07 3.30
CA VAL A 351 23.10 17.17 3.19
C VAL A 351 22.98 17.65 1.75
N LEU A 352 24.13 17.83 1.06
CA LEU A 352 24.16 18.20 -0.36
C LEU A 352 23.42 17.15 -1.21
N ALA A 353 23.72 15.86 -1.01
CA ALA A 353 23.09 14.77 -1.75
C ALA A 353 21.56 14.78 -1.56
N VAL A 354 21.09 14.91 -0.32
CA VAL A 354 19.65 14.97 0.01
C VAL A 354 19.00 16.18 -0.65
N LEU A 355 19.61 17.36 -0.61
CA LEU A 355 19.10 18.56 -1.28
C LEU A 355 19.01 18.41 -2.80
N VAL A 356 20.03 17.82 -3.42
CA VAL A 356 20.04 17.53 -4.87
C VAL A 356 18.92 16.54 -5.23
N ILE A 357 18.75 15.48 -4.45
CA ILE A 357 17.69 14.47 -4.66
C ILE A 357 16.32 15.13 -4.53
N LEU A 358 16.08 15.88 -3.45
CA LEU A 358 14.80 16.57 -3.25
C LEU A 358 14.51 17.58 -4.36
N GLY A 359 15.54 18.31 -4.81
CA GLY A 359 15.42 19.26 -5.93
C GLY A 359 15.03 18.56 -7.23
N ILE A 360 15.74 17.49 -7.60
CA ILE A 360 15.45 16.73 -8.82
C ILE A 360 14.09 16.04 -8.77
N VAL A 361 13.78 15.38 -7.64
CA VAL A 361 12.46 14.76 -7.45
C VAL A 361 11.35 15.80 -7.51
N GLY A 362 11.56 16.97 -6.88
CA GLY A 362 10.60 18.09 -6.92
C GLY A 362 10.35 18.58 -8.35
N VAL A 363 11.40 18.76 -9.14
CA VAL A 363 11.30 19.16 -10.56
C VAL A 363 10.57 18.09 -11.39
N LEU A 364 10.99 16.81 -11.27
CA LEU A 364 10.36 15.72 -12.00
C LEU A 364 8.88 15.57 -11.67
N MET A 365 8.54 15.68 -10.37
CA MET A 365 7.15 15.61 -9.90
C MET A 365 6.31 16.80 -10.39
N SER A 366 6.87 18.01 -10.38
CA SER A 366 6.19 19.21 -10.90
C SER A 366 5.84 19.08 -12.38
N ILE A 367 6.70 18.44 -13.16
CA ILE A 367 6.49 18.19 -14.60
C ILE A 367 5.51 17.03 -14.83
N ALA A 368 5.65 15.94 -14.07
CA ALA A 368 4.88 14.70 -14.27
C ALA A 368 3.45 14.78 -13.75
N MET A 369 3.22 15.38 -12.57
CA MET A 369 1.93 15.36 -11.89
C MET A 369 0.77 15.96 -12.72
N PRO A 370 0.90 17.14 -13.36
CA PRO A 370 -0.16 17.67 -14.22
C PRO A 370 -0.48 16.76 -15.41
N LYS A 371 0.54 16.07 -15.93
CA LYS A 371 0.36 15.12 -17.04
C LYS A 371 -0.29 13.81 -16.60
N PHE A 372 -0.03 13.33 -15.40
CA PHE A 372 -0.74 12.19 -14.81
C PHE A 372 -2.25 12.48 -14.66
N GLN A 373 -2.62 13.67 -14.21
CA GLN A 373 -4.03 14.07 -14.11
C GLN A 373 -4.67 14.13 -15.51
N LYS A 374 -4.01 14.76 -16.48
CA LYS A 374 -4.49 14.81 -17.87
C LYS A 374 -4.59 13.42 -18.50
N MET A 375 -3.69 12.51 -18.20
CA MET A 375 -3.72 11.13 -18.70
C MET A 375 -5.00 10.42 -18.27
N GLN A 376 -5.45 10.60 -17.02
CA GLN A 376 -6.70 10.00 -16.53
C GLN A 376 -7.91 10.49 -17.35
N THR A 377 -8.02 11.79 -17.60
CA THR A 377 -9.10 12.36 -18.44
C THR A 377 -9.07 11.81 -19.88
N LEU A 378 -7.87 11.56 -20.42
CA LEU A 378 -7.72 10.98 -21.76
C LEU A 378 -8.10 9.49 -21.79
N VAL A 379 -7.80 8.73 -20.73
CA VAL A 379 -8.28 7.34 -20.56
C VAL A 379 -9.80 7.29 -20.53
N ASP A 380 -10.42 8.18 -19.75
CA ASP A 380 -11.90 8.26 -19.68
C ASP A 380 -12.49 8.61 -21.05
N ARG A 381 -11.83 9.47 -21.82
CA ARG A 381 -12.26 9.79 -23.20
C ARG A 381 -12.17 8.59 -24.14
N VAL A 382 -11.08 7.83 -24.11
CA VAL A 382 -10.95 6.59 -24.90
C VAL A 382 -12.02 5.58 -24.51
N ASN A 383 -12.26 5.39 -23.22
CA ASN A 383 -13.29 4.48 -22.70
C ASN A 383 -14.70 4.90 -23.14
N LEU A 384 -15.01 6.22 -23.13
CA LEU A 384 -16.29 6.75 -23.61
C LEU A 384 -16.49 6.43 -25.07
N VAL A 385 -15.52 6.78 -25.93
CA VAL A 385 -15.58 6.52 -27.37
C VAL A 385 -15.70 5.01 -27.65
N SER A 386 -14.92 4.17 -26.97
CA SER A 386 -15.01 2.72 -27.10
C SER A 386 -16.40 2.19 -26.74
N ARG A 387 -16.98 2.67 -25.64
CA ARG A 387 -18.32 2.25 -25.18
C ARG A 387 -19.40 2.64 -26.21
N GLU A 388 -19.36 3.86 -26.70
CA GLU A 388 -20.31 4.34 -27.73
C GLU A 388 -20.20 3.48 -29.00
N ILE A 389 -19.00 3.20 -29.48
CA ILE A 389 -18.77 2.35 -30.67
C ILE A 389 -19.30 0.92 -30.43
N LEU A 390 -18.95 0.30 -29.31
CA LEU A 390 -19.35 -1.10 -29.01
C LEU A 390 -20.86 -1.22 -28.82
N THR A 391 -21.49 -0.24 -28.15
CA THR A 391 -22.95 -0.25 -27.94
C THR A 391 -23.70 0.04 -29.24
N GLY A 392 -23.16 0.94 -30.08
CA GLY A 392 -23.76 1.35 -31.36
C GLY A 392 -23.27 0.59 -32.59
N LEU A 393 -22.54 -0.56 -32.44
CA LEU A 393 -21.86 -1.21 -33.54
C LEU A 393 -22.80 -1.59 -34.70
N SER A 394 -24.01 -2.08 -34.42
CA SER A 394 -25.01 -2.40 -35.43
C SER A 394 -25.47 -1.17 -36.20
N VAL A 395 -25.62 -0.03 -35.52
CA VAL A 395 -25.99 1.25 -36.15
C VAL A 395 -24.85 1.77 -37.04
N ILE A 396 -23.61 1.74 -36.53
CA ILE A 396 -22.42 2.17 -37.25
C ILE A 396 -22.30 1.36 -38.57
N ARG A 397 -22.48 0.04 -38.51
CA ARG A 397 -22.46 -0.86 -39.69
C ARG A 397 -23.62 -0.58 -40.64
N ALA A 398 -24.84 -0.40 -40.10
CA ALA A 398 -26.02 -0.11 -40.93
C ALA A 398 -25.88 1.20 -41.74
N PHE A 399 -25.16 2.19 -41.19
CA PHE A 399 -24.92 3.47 -41.83
C PHE A 399 -23.57 3.59 -42.56
N GLY A 400 -22.74 2.52 -42.57
CA GLY A 400 -21.43 2.50 -43.23
C GLY A 400 -20.44 3.53 -42.69
N ARG A 401 -20.48 3.77 -41.36
CA ARG A 401 -19.69 4.83 -40.69
C ARG A 401 -18.46 4.30 -39.97
N GLU A 402 -18.02 3.07 -40.22
CA GLU A 402 -16.91 2.41 -39.56
C GLU A 402 -15.64 3.24 -39.59
N LYS A 403 -15.25 3.74 -40.80
CA LYS A 403 -14.05 4.57 -40.97
C LYS A 403 -14.10 5.89 -40.18
N THR A 404 -15.29 6.47 -40.02
CA THR A 404 -15.47 7.71 -39.28
C THR A 404 -15.24 7.48 -37.79
N GLU A 405 -15.83 6.42 -37.25
CA GLU A 405 -15.69 6.07 -35.83
C GLU A 405 -14.28 5.53 -35.50
N GLU A 406 -13.64 4.78 -36.42
CA GLU A 406 -12.25 4.38 -36.32
C GLU A 406 -11.32 5.59 -36.22
N LYS A 407 -11.52 6.62 -37.05
CA LYS A 407 -10.74 7.87 -37.00
C LYS A 407 -11.00 8.64 -35.67
N ARG A 408 -12.25 8.64 -35.19
CA ARG A 408 -12.59 9.25 -33.89
C ARG A 408 -11.87 8.55 -32.73
N PHE A 409 -11.86 7.22 -32.74
CA PHE A 409 -11.13 6.40 -31.76
C PHE A 409 -9.63 6.65 -31.85
N ASP A 410 -9.07 6.63 -33.07
CA ASP A 410 -7.62 6.84 -33.28
C ASP A 410 -7.18 8.21 -32.77
N THR A 411 -7.98 9.26 -33.00
CA THR A 411 -7.69 10.60 -32.44
C THR A 411 -7.62 10.60 -30.92
N ALA A 412 -8.57 9.94 -30.25
CA ALA A 412 -8.56 9.83 -28.79
C ALA A 412 -7.36 9.01 -28.30
N ASN A 413 -7.07 7.89 -28.97
CA ASN A 413 -5.95 7.02 -28.69
C ASN A 413 -4.58 7.72 -28.86
N GLN A 414 -4.39 8.45 -29.95
CA GLN A 414 -3.16 9.22 -30.22
C GLN A 414 -2.91 10.28 -29.13
N ASN A 415 -3.95 10.98 -28.68
CA ASN A 415 -3.82 11.97 -27.60
C ASN A 415 -3.40 11.32 -26.28
N LEU A 416 -3.97 10.17 -25.95
CA LEU A 416 -3.57 9.37 -24.80
C LEU A 416 -2.12 8.89 -24.95
N THR A 417 -1.78 8.33 -26.11
CA THR A 417 -0.44 7.80 -26.40
C THR A 417 0.63 8.89 -26.28
N LYS A 418 0.42 10.09 -26.86
CA LYS A 418 1.35 11.21 -26.76
C LYS A 418 1.60 11.62 -25.30
N THR A 419 0.53 11.70 -24.51
CA THR A 419 0.65 12.07 -23.09
C THR A 419 1.35 10.97 -22.28
N ASN A 420 1.00 9.71 -22.54
CA ASN A 420 1.61 8.55 -21.88
C ASN A 420 3.10 8.42 -22.21
N LEU A 421 3.48 8.59 -23.47
CA LEU A 421 4.89 8.61 -23.89
C LEU A 421 5.68 9.72 -23.21
N PHE A 422 5.09 10.92 -23.07
CA PHE A 422 5.75 12.01 -22.36
C PHE A 422 5.99 11.64 -20.88
N VAL A 423 4.95 11.15 -20.19
CA VAL A 423 5.07 10.73 -18.78
C VAL A 423 6.08 9.61 -18.62
N ASN A 424 6.02 8.60 -19.49
CA ASN A 424 6.96 7.48 -19.43
C ASN A 424 8.40 7.92 -19.69
N ARG A 425 8.64 8.82 -20.64
CA ARG A 425 9.97 9.38 -20.88
C ARG A 425 10.51 10.10 -19.64
N VAL A 426 9.71 10.96 -19.00
CA VAL A 426 10.11 11.64 -17.75
C VAL A 426 10.41 10.62 -16.65
N MET A 427 9.56 9.59 -16.48
CA MET A 427 9.78 8.55 -15.48
C MET A 427 10.99 7.66 -15.78
N THR A 428 11.26 7.37 -17.06
CA THR A 428 12.44 6.60 -17.48
C THR A 428 13.74 7.32 -17.15
N PHE A 429 13.77 8.66 -17.20
CA PHE A 429 14.94 9.44 -16.79
C PHE A 429 15.24 9.36 -15.29
N MET A 430 14.24 9.02 -14.46
CA MET A 430 14.41 9.02 -13.01
C MET A 430 15.50 8.05 -12.54
N MET A 431 15.49 6.80 -13.03
CA MET A 431 16.48 5.80 -12.60
C MET A 431 17.92 6.13 -13.04
N PRO A 432 18.20 6.49 -14.31
CA PRO A 432 19.53 6.93 -14.72
C PRO A 432 20.05 8.14 -13.96
N VAL A 433 19.18 9.13 -13.72
CA VAL A 433 19.56 10.33 -12.96
C VAL A 433 19.89 9.99 -11.51
N MET A 434 19.10 9.12 -10.87
CA MET A 434 19.38 8.66 -9.50
C MET A 434 20.70 7.86 -9.43
N MET A 435 20.97 7.02 -10.45
CA MET A 435 22.26 6.32 -10.54
C MET A 435 23.42 7.29 -10.72
N LEU A 436 23.25 8.31 -11.57
CA LEU A 436 24.25 9.36 -11.76
C LEU A 436 24.54 10.08 -10.43
N ILE A 437 23.50 10.43 -9.66
CA ILE A 437 23.67 11.04 -8.34
C ILE A 437 24.43 10.09 -7.41
N MET A 438 24.06 8.80 -7.37
CA MET A 438 24.74 7.82 -6.53
C MET A 438 26.22 7.69 -6.86
N TYR A 439 26.56 7.53 -8.14
CA TYR A 439 27.97 7.45 -8.57
C TYR A 439 28.73 8.74 -8.33
N SER A 440 28.12 9.90 -8.64
CA SER A 440 28.73 11.20 -8.37
C SER A 440 28.95 11.42 -6.88
N LEU A 441 28.00 11.00 -6.04
CA LEU A 441 28.13 11.04 -4.59
C LEU A 441 29.25 10.13 -4.11
N THR A 442 29.35 8.90 -4.63
CA THR A 442 30.44 7.99 -4.30
C THR A 442 31.81 8.58 -4.68
N ILE A 443 31.95 9.14 -5.89
CA ILE A 443 33.17 9.79 -6.33
C ILE A 443 33.51 10.97 -5.40
N LEU A 444 32.53 11.80 -5.05
CA LEU A 444 32.75 12.92 -4.14
C LEU A 444 33.18 12.46 -2.74
N ILE A 445 32.54 11.40 -2.22
CA ILE A 445 32.93 10.81 -0.93
C ILE A 445 34.34 10.32 -0.99
N VAL A 446 34.74 9.52 -2.01
CA VAL A 446 36.10 8.99 -2.19
C VAL A 446 37.09 10.13 -2.32
N TRP A 447 36.78 11.18 -3.11
CA TRP A 447 37.67 12.33 -3.28
C TRP A 447 37.94 13.06 -1.94
N VAL A 448 36.87 13.35 -1.17
CA VAL A 448 37.01 14.05 0.13
C VAL A 448 37.65 13.14 1.16
N ALA A 449 37.30 11.84 1.17
CA ALA A 449 37.85 10.87 2.09
C ALA A 449 39.34 10.61 1.83
N ALA A 450 39.78 10.53 0.56
CA ALA A 450 41.19 10.36 0.21
C ALA A 450 42.06 11.45 0.84
N HIS A 451 41.67 12.72 0.72
CA HIS A 451 42.42 13.82 1.35
C HIS A 451 42.44 13.75 2.89
N ARG A 452 41.39 13.16 3.49
CA ARG A 452 41.31 12.98 4.95
C ARG A 452 42.08 11.76 5.43
N ILE A 453 42.14 10.71 4.62
CA ILE A 453 42.97 9.53 4.88
C ILE A 453 44.46 9.91 4.78
N ASP A 454 44.82 10.67 3.74
CA ASP A 454 46.18 11.19 3.56
C ASP A 454 46.60 12.10 4.75
N GLY A 455 45.67 12.97 5.21
CA GLY A 455 45.86 13.77 6.43
C GLY A 455 45.66 13.00 7.76
N GLY A 456 45.50 11.68 7.74
CA GLY A 456 45.37 10.82 8.91
C GLY A 456 44.09 10.96 9.74
N SER A 457 43.14 11.77 9.28
CA SER A 457 41.91 12.06 10.02
C SER A 457 40.76 11.07 9.75
N MET A 458 41.02 10.01 8.95
CA MET A 458 40.02 9.00 8.60
C MET A 458 40.69 7.70 8.19
N GLN A 459 40.09 6.55 8.53
CA GLN A 459 40.51 5.21 8.06
C GLN A 459 39.76 4.79 6.80
N VAL A 460 40.29 3.84 6.04
CA VAL A 460 39.72 3.33 4.78
C VAL A 460 38.41 2.61 5.01
N GLY A 461 38.30 1.83 6.09
CA GLY A 461 37.05 1.16 6.45
C GLY A 461 35.95 2.14 6.77
N SER A 462 36.24 3.22 7.49
CA SER A 462 35.29 4.31 7.78
C SER A 462 34.76 4.96 6.51
N MET A 463 35.60 5.16 5.47
CA MET A 463 35.18 5.63 4.15
C MET A 463 34.19 4.65 3.51
N THR A 464 34.46 3.35 3.59
CA THR A 464 33.61 2.31 3.02
C THR A 464 32.23 2.26 3.72
N ALA A 465 32.22 2.35 5.06
CA ALA A 465 30.99 2.46 5.84
C ALA A 465 30.20 3.72 5.47
N PHE A 466 30.87 4.86 5.32
CA PHE A 466 30.25 6.13 4.94
C PHE A 466 29.58 6.06 3.57
N ILE A 467 30.24 5.46 2.56
CA ILE A 467 29.67 5.22 1.23
C ILE A 467 28.37 4.40 1.36
N THR A 468 28.42 3.33 2.15
CA THR A 468 27.27 2.44 2.34
C THR A 468 26.11 3.16 3.04
N TYR A 469 26.37 3.94 4.09
CA TYR A 469 25.35 4.76 4.74
C TYR A 469 24.75 5.81 3.78
N ALA A 470 25.59 6.45 2.97
CA ALA A 470 25.13 7.41 1.97
C ALA A 470 24.19 6.75 0.95
N MET A 471 24.52 5.55 0.48
CA MET A 471 23.65 4.77 -0.41
C MET A 471 22.31 4.40 0.26
N MET A 472 22.34 3.97 1.53
CA MET A 472 21.12 3.65 2.29
C MET A 472 20.22 4.86 2.46
N ILE A 473 20.78 6.04 2.74
CA ILE A 473 20.01 7.30 2.85
C ILE A 473 19.38 7.64 1.50
N VAL A 474 20.14 7.60 0.40
CA VAL A 474 19.62 7.85 -0.96
C VAL A 474 18.47 6.88 -1.30
N MET A 475 18.64 5.58 -1.01
CA MET A 475 17.63 4.57 -1.23
C MET A 475 16.36 4.81 -0.39
N SER A 476 16.49 5.30 0.84
CA SER A 476 15.35 5.65 1.68
C SER A 476 14.50 6.78 1.06
N PHE A 477 15.13 7.82 0.51
CA PHE A 477 14.45 8.88 -0.22
C PHE A 477 13.79 8.39 -1.51
N LEU A 478 14.43 7.45 -2.21
CA LEU A 478 13.87 6.84 -3.42
C LEU A 478 12.60 6.04 -3.09
N MET A 479 12.58 5.28 -1.99
CA MET A 479 11.40 4.59 -1.49
C MET A 479 10.25 5.56 -1.17
N LEU A 480 10.54 6.67 -0.49
CA LEU A 480 9.56 7.72 -0.19
C LEU A 480 8.98 8.35 -1.47
N THR A 481 9.84 8.60 -2.46
CA THR A 481 9.42 9.17 -3.75
C THR A 481 8.48 8.22 -4.50
N MET A 482 8.80 6.92 -4.54
CA MET A 482 7.96 5.91 -5.19
C MET A 482 6.57 5.84 -4.54
N MET A 483 6.50 5.97 -3.22
CA MET A 483 5.24 6.01 -2.48
C MET A 483 4.41 7.25 -2.76
N SER A 484 5.04 8.39 -3.03
CA SER A 484 4.34 9.65 -3.35
C SER A 484 3.50 9.55 -4.63
N VAL A 485 3.83 8.65 -5.55
CA VAL A 485 3.04 8.39 -6.77
C VAL A 485 1.87 7.43 -6.50
N MET A 486 2.06 6.44 -5.64
CA MET A 486 1.03 5.41 -5.38
C MET A 486 -0.06 5.88 -4.42
N LEU A 487 0.31 6.69 -3.45
CA LEU A 487 -0.56 7.11 -2.35
C LEU A 487 -1.78 7.95 -2.78
N PRO A 488 -1.68 8.91 -3.73
CA PRO A 488 -2.84 9.64 -4.23
C PRO A 488 -3.88 8.73 -4.88
N ARG A 489 -3.46 7.74 -5.66
CA ARG A 489 -4.39 6.79 -6.31
C ARG A 489 -5.19 6.00 -5.28
N ALA A 490 -4.52 5.46 -4.26
CA ALA A 490 -5.19 4.75 -3.17
C ALA A 490 -6.11 5.68 -2.35
N SER A 491 -5.75 6.95 -2.19
CA SER A 491 -6.59 7.95 -1.51
C SER A 491 -7.88 8.21 -2.26
N VAL A 492 -7.84 8.29 -3.60
CA VAL A 492 -9.04 8.42 -4.45
C VAL A 492 -9.90 7.17 -4.35
N ALA A 493 -9.31 5.97 -4.48
CA ALA A 493 -10.03 4.71 -4.34
C ALA A 493 -10.71 4.58 -2.96
N ALA A 494 -9.99 4.92 -1.88
CA ALA A 494 -10.54 4.95 -0.53
C ALA A 494 -11.67 6.00 -0.38
N GLY A 495 -11.58 7.13 -1.07
CA GLY A 495 -12.63 8.15 -1.14
C GLY A 495 -13.92 7.61 -1.75
N ARG A 496 -13.81 6.91 -2.90
CA ARG A 496 -14.94 6.30 -3.61
C ARG A 496 -15.60 5.17 -2.82
N ILE A 497 -14.81 4.38 -2.10
CA ILE A 497 -15.32 3.35 -1.17
C ILE A 497 -16.06 4.01 -0.01
N ASP A 498 -15.49 5.05 0.59
CA ASP A 498 -16.07 5.75 1.72
C ASP A 498 -17.39 6.45 1.35
N GLU A 499 -17.53 6.96 0.13
CA GLU A 499 -18.77 7.51 -0.41
C GLU A 499 -19.90 6.47 -0.33
N VAL A 500 -19.68 5.24 -0.80
CA VAL A 500 -20.66 4.14 -0.69
C VAL A 500 -21.00 3.82 0.77
N LEU A 501 -19.97 3.78 1.64
CA LEU A 501 -20.17 3.44 3.05
C LEU A 501 -20.91 4.51 3.85
N GLN A 502 -20.80 5.79 3.45
CA GLN A 502 -21.42 6.92 4.12
C GLN A 502 -22.79 7.30 3.55
N THR A 503 -23.12 6.81 2.35
CA THR A 503 -24.43 7.06 1.73
C THR A 503 -25.53 6.49 2.63
N LYS A 504 -26.43 7.34 3.08
CA LYS A 504 -27.61 6.95 3.86
C LYS A 504 -28.64 6.35 2.91
N THR A 505 -29.25 5.26 3.30
CA THR A 505 -30.37 4.68 2.57
C THR A 505 -31.61 5.57 2.72
N SER A 506 -32.30 5.83 1.63
CA SER A 506 -33.56 6.61 1.63
C SER A 506 -34.67 5.83 2.32
N VAL A 507 -34.72 4.51 2.09
CA VAL A 507 -35.65 3.60 2.78
C VAL A 507 -34.97 3.04 4.02
N GLN A 508 -35.55 3.28 5.20
CA GLN A 508 -34.99 2.86 6.49
C GLN A 508 -35.93 1.89 7.20
N GLU A 509 -35.36 0.96 7.97
CA GLU A 509 -36.12 0.13 8.90
C GLU A 509 -36.73 1.00 10.01
N PRO A 510 -37.99 0.75 10.42
CA PRO A 510 -38.61 1.49 11.51
C PRO A 510 -37.89 1.27 12.83
N THR A 511 -37.79 2.34 13.63
CA THR A 511 -37.18 2.24 14.98
C THR A 511 -38.09 1.57 16.00
N ALA A 512 -39.40 1.61 15.80
CA ALA A 512 -40.41 0.93 16.62
C ALA A 512 -41.35 0.16 15.65
N PRO A 513 -40.96 -1.05 15.22
CA PRO A 513 -41.73 -1.79 14.23
C PRO A 513 -43.09 -2.21 14.75
N GLN A 514 -44.12 -2.08 13.90
CA GLN A 514 -45.42 -2.71 14.06
C GLN A 514 -45.42 -4.06 13.34
N HIS A 515 -46.26 -4.98 13.75
CA HIS A 515 -46.34 -6.32 13.17
C HIS A 515 -47.77 -6.61 12.73
N LEU A 516 -47.92 -7.35 11.62
CA LEU A 516 -49.21 -7.81 11.13
C LEU A 516 -49.70 -8.99 11.97
N ALA A 517 -50.83 -8.86 12.63
CA ALA A 517 -51.37 -9.94 13.47
C ALA A 517 -51.88 -11.13 12.63
N GLN A 518 -52.64 -10.87 11.56
CA GLN A 518 -53.12 -11.84 10.58
C GLN A 518 -53.21 -11.16 9.22
N PRO A 519 -52.18 -11.32 8.36
CA PRO A 519 -52.16 -10.65 7.07
C PRO A 519 -53.28 -11.20 6.14
N THR A 520 -54.18 -10.34 5.75
CA THR A 520 -55.26 -10.60 4.78
C THR A 520 -54.88 -10.14 3.39
N GLY A 521 -54.13 -9.05 3.27
CA GLY A 521 -53.64 -8.49 2.01
C GLY A 521 -54.46 -7.28 1.51
N VAL A 522 -55.16 -6.58 2.39
CA VAL A 522 -55.84 -5.31 2.03
C VAL A 522 -54.77 -4.22 1.91
N LEU A 523 -54.60 -3.69 0.70
CA LEU A 523 -53.67 -2.59 0.40
C LEU A 523 -54.45 -1.30 0.12
N GLU A 524 -54.13 -0.24 0.83
CA GLU A 524 -54.77 1.04 0.68
C GLU A 524 -53.74 2.15 0.43
N PHE A 525 -54.01 2.99 -0.58
CA PHE A 525 -53.31 4.23 -0.87
C PHE A 525 -54.24 5.39 -0.46
N ASP A 526 -53.72 6.25 0.40
CA ASP A 526 -54.44 7.41 0.92
C ASP A 526 -53.68 8.69 0.61
N HIS A 527 -54.12 9.46 -0.38
CA HIS A 527 -53.53 10.71 -0.85
C HIS A 527 -52.03 10.61 -1.14
N VAL A 528 -51.58 9.51 -1.77
CA VAL A 528 -50.19 9.21 -2.00
C VAL A 528 -49.59 10.02 -3.14
N SER A 529 -48.49 10.73 -2.87
CA SER A 529 -47.68 11.40 -3.87
C SER A 529 -46.24 10.92 -3.80
N PHE A 530 -45.56 10.91 -4.93
CA PHE A 530 -44.17 10.49 -5.01
C PHE A 530 -43.36 11.32 -6.01
N ARG A 531 -42.18 11.75 -5.59
CA ARG A 531 -41.19 12.45 -6.40
C ARG A 531 -39.84 11.72 -6.36
N TYR A 532 -39.26 11.51 -7.54
CA TYR A 532 -37.90 10.94 -7.61
C TYR A 532 -36.85 11.90 -7.03
N PRO A 533 -35.75 11.39 -6.43
CA PRO A 533 -34.69 12.25 -5.98
C PRO A 533 -34.16 13.16 -7.10
N HIS A 534 -34.03 14.43 -6.79
CA HIS A 534 -33.56 15.48 -7.74
C HIS A 534 -34.55 15.82 -8.88
N ALA A 535 -35.76 15.28 -8.91
CA ALA A 535 -36.79 15.72 -9.84
C ALA A 535 -37.46 17.01 -9.34
N GLU A 536 -37.91 17.85 -10.28
CA GLU A 536 -38.63 19.09 -9.97
C GLU A 536 -40.11 18.85 -9.77
N GLU A 537 -40.69 17.85 -10.46
CA GLU A 537 -42.10 17.54 -10.47
C GLU A 537 -42.40 16.18 -9.83
N ASP A 538 -43.63 16.00 -9.35
CA ASP A 538 -44.09 14.73 -8.81
C ASP A 538 -44.35 13.74 -9.96
N ALA A 539 -43.82 12.52 -9.80
CA ALA A 539 -44.10 11.41 -10.71
C ALA A 539 -45.47 10.77 -10.45
N LEU A 540 -46.00 10.91 -9.23
CA LEU A 540 -47.33 10.49 -8.81
C LEU A 540 -47.90 11.58 -7.91
N SER A 541 -49.19 11.93 -8.10
CA SER A 541 -49.86 13.00 -7.39
C SER A 541 -51.21 12.53 -6.90
N ASP A 542 -51.44 12.60 -5.58
CA ASP A 542 -52.72 12.44 -4.89
C ASP A 542 -53.48 11.13 -5.23
N LEU A 543 -52.79 10.00 -5.17
CA LEU A 543 -53.39 8.71 -5.49
C LEU A 543 -54.16 8.13 -4.29
N SER A 544 -55.43 7.78 -4.51
CA SER A 544 -56.30 7.18 -3.48
C SER A 544 -57.10 6.01 -4.04
N PHE A 545 -56.81 4.80 -3.55
CA PHE A 545 -57.55 3.58 -3.91
C PHE A 545 -57.31 2.48 -2.88
N THR A 546 -58.18 1.46 -2.90
CA THR A 546 -58.03 0.26 -2.08
C THR A 546 -58.04 -0.95 -3.00
N ALA A 547 -57.09 -1.89 -2.78
CA ALA A 547 -57.07 -3.19 -3.41
C ALA A 547 -57.36 -4.27 -2.35
N GLU A 548 -58.34 -5.13 -2.64
CA GLU A 548 -58.90 -6.09 -1.67
C GLU A 548 -58.54 -7.54 -2.00
N PRO A 549 -58.43 -8.42 -1.00
CA PRO A 549 -58.21 -9.85 -1.21
C PRO A 549 -59.26 -10.49 -2.12
N GLY A 550 -58.83 -11.39 -2.99
CA GLY A 550 -59.70 -12.08 -3.95
C GLY A 550 -60.14 -11.22 -5.12
N LYS A 551 -59.69 -9.95 -5.19
CA LYS A 551 -60.01 -9.02 -6.28
C LYS A 551 -58.79 -8.64 -7.09
N THR A 552 -59.01 -8.33 -8.36
CA THR A 552 -58.00 -7.83 -9.29
C THR A 552 -58.14 -6.33 -9.49
N THR A 553 -57.11 -5.58 -9.09
CA THR A 553 -56.97 -4.16 -9.39
C THR A 553 -56.02 -4.00 -10.56
N ALA A 554 -56.49 -3.51 -11.68
CA ALA A 554 -55.72 -3.26 -12.88
C ALA A 554 -55.31 -1.78 -12.97
N ILE A 555 -54.10 -1.51 -13.48
CA ILE A 555 -53.56 -0.16 -13.69
C ILE A 555 -53.24 0.00 -15.16
N ILE A 556 -53.88 0.97 -15.82
CA ILE A 556 -53.65 1.28 -17.24
C ILE A 556 -53.38 2.77 -17.44
N GLY A 557 -52.77 3.12 -18.55
CA GLY A 557 -52.47 4.50 -18.91
C GLY A 557 -51.35 4.58 -19.96
N SER A 558 -51.07 5.76 -20.46
CA SER A 558 -50.03 6.00 -21.46
C SER A 558 -48.64 5.63 -20.98
N THR A 559 -47.69 5.48 -21.91
CA THR A 559 -46.27 5.26 -21.53
C THR A 559 -45.74 6.48 -20.79
N GLY A 560 -45.09 6.26 -19.64
CA GLY A 560 -44.53 7.34 -18.82
C GLY A 560 -45.50 7.95 -17.79
N CYS A 561 -46.76 7.55 -17.71
CA CYS A 561 -47.74 8.10 -16.75
C CYS A 561 -47.55 7.66 -15.27
N GLY A 562 -46.48 6.91 -14.93
CA GLY A 562 -46.17 6.56 -13.55
C GLY A 562 -46.59 5.16 -13.09
N LYS A 563 -47.07 4.23 -13.95
CA LYS A 563 -47.53 2.88 -13.57
C LYS A 563 -46.49 2.06 -12.81
N SER A 564 -45.30 1.91 -13.36
CA SER A 564 -44.20 1.17 -12.69
C SER A 564 -43.71 1.88 -11.41
N THR A 565 -43.83 3.22 -11.37
CA THR A 565 -43.51 3.99 -10.17
C THR A 565 -44.48 3.64 -9.04
N LEU A 566 -45.78 3.58 -9.33
CA LEU A 566 -46.82 3.23 -8.36
C LEU A 566 -46.55 1.84 -7.75
N VAL A 567 -46.35 0.82 -8.61
CA VAL A 567 -46.17 -0.55 -8.11
C VAL A 567 -44.84 -0.77 -7.40
N ASN A 568 -43.80 0.06 -7.64
CA ASN A 568 -42.56 0.03 -6.91
C ASN A 568 -42.69 0.58 -5.47
N LEU A 569 -43.70 1.37 -5.16
CA LEU A 569 -43.97 1.83 -3.80
C LEU A 569 -44.52 0.70 -2.90
N ILE A 570 -45.21 -0.29 -3.48
CA ILE A 570 -45.85 -1.39 -2.72
C ILE A 570 -44.82 -2.24 -1.96
N PRO A 571 -43.76 -2.78 -2.58
CA PRO A 571 -42.69 -3.51 -1.86
C PRO A 571 -41.68 -2.57 -1.17
N ARG A 572 -42.03 -1.29 -1.13
CA ARG A 572 -41.20 -0.27 -0.51
C ARG A 572 -39.78 -0.24 -1.11
N LEU A 573 -39.70 -0.20 -2.48
CA LEU A 573 -38.46 0.06 -3.20
C LEU A 573 -38.12 1.56 -3.21
N TYR A 574 -39.16 2.40 -2.99
CA TYR A 574 -39.11 3.82 -2.67
C TYR A 574 -40.11 4.10 -1.57
N ASP A 575 -39.93 5.13 -0.77
CA ASP A 575 -40.92 5.65 0.16
C ASP A 575 -41.74 6.77 -0.51
N ALA A 576 -43.02 6.85 -0.23
CA ALA A 576 -43.90 7.95 -0.67
C ALA A 576 -43.38 9.28 -0.10
N THR A 577 -43.53 10.36 -0.88
CA THR A 577 -43.12 11.71 -0.45
C THR A 577 -44.26 12.41 0.34
N ALA A 578 -45.52 12.01 0.10
CA ALA A 578 -46.67 12.46 0.87
C ALA A 578 -47.79 11.38 0.82
N GLY A 579 -48.76 11.48 1.74
CA GLY A 579 -49.79 10.49 1.91
C GLY A 579 -49.34 9.24 2.65
N LYS A 580 -50.15 8.19 2.67
CA LYS A 580 -49.91 6.94 3.37
C LYS A 580 -50.23 5.73 2.52
N ILE A 581 -49.45 4.68 2.64
CA ILE A 581 -49.75 3.36 2.09
C ILE A 581 -49.89 2.42 3.27
N THR A 582 -51.02 1.73 3.39
CA THR A 582 -51.27 0.79 4.48
C THR A 582 -51.46 -0.62 3.95
N LEU A 583 -50.98 -1.60 4.71
CA LEU A 583 -51.26 -3.02 4.53
C LEU A 583 -52.02 -3.52 5.75
N ASP A 584 -53.27 -3.98 5.53
CA ASP A 584 -54.17 -4.40 6.61
C ASP A 584 -54.33 -3.35 7.72
N GLY A 585 -54.34 -2.06 7.35
CA GLY A 585 -54.48 -0.92 8.25
C GLY A 585 -53.18 -0.47 8.96
N VAL A 586 -52.05 -1.15 8.73
CA VAL A 586 -50.76 -0.73 9.26
C VAL A 586 -49.98 -0.02 8.15
N GLU A 587 -49.39 1.13 8.46
CA GLU A 587 -48.57 1.88 7.51
C GLU A 587 -47.33 1.07 7.12
N ILE A 588 -47.05 0.92 5.83
CA ILE A 588 -45.93 0.08 5.35
C ILE A 588 -44.56 0.59 5.82
N GLN A 589 -44.46 1.88 6.18
CA GLN A 589 -43.24 2.46 6.74
C GLN A 589 -42.95 2.00 8.17
N ASP A 590 -44.01 1.60 8.89
CA ASP A 590 -43.91 1.09 10.26
C ASP A 590 -43.68 -0.43 10.32
N LEU A 591 -43.81 -1.13 9.20
CA LEU A 591 -43.54 -2.56 9.10
C LEU A 591 -42.06 -2.85 8.85
N PRO A 592 -41.48 -3.92 9.46
CA PRO A 592 -40.18 -4.44 9.02
C PRO A 592 -40.21 -4.76 7.53
N LEU A 593 -39.15 -4.37 6.79
CA LEU A 593 -39.09 -4.60 5.33
C LEU A 593 -39.20 -6.09 4.96
N GLU A 594 -38.66 -6.97 5.79
CA GLU A 594 -38.72 -8.41 5.57
C GLU A 594 -40.16 -8.91 5.68
N GLU A 595 -40.89 -8.49 6.72
CA GLU A 595 -42.27 -8.88 6.97
C GLU A 595 -43.22 -8.35 5.85
N LEU A 596 -43.08 -7.07 5.48
CA LEU A 596 -43.79 -6.47 4.36
C LEU A 596 -43.57 -7.25 3.06
N ARG A 597 -42.29 -7.46 2.73
CA ARG A 597 -41.92 -8.12 1.48
C ARG A 597 -42.30 -9.60 1.45
N GLN A 598 -42.37 -10.28 2.58
CA GLN A 598 -42.90 -11.64 2.65
C GLN A 598 -44.33 -11.75 2.15
N GLN A 599 -45.15 -10.72 2.36
CA GLN A 599 -46.56 -10.71 1.93
C GLN A 599 -46.69 -10.41 0.43
N ILE A 600 -45.64 -9.99 -0.28
CA ILE A 600 -45.74 -9.49 -1.64
C ILE A 600 -45.00 -10.41 -2.62
N GLY A 601 -45.65 -10.92 -3.63
CA GLY A 601 -45.07 -11.58 -4.81
C GLY A 601 -44.95 -10.56 -5.94
N PHE A 602 -43.74 -10.03 -6.15
CA PHE A 602 -43.47 -8.99 -7.14
C PHE A 602 -42.88 -9.57 -8.42
N VAL A 603 -43.50 -9.30 -9.54
CA VAL A 603 -43.05 -9.70 -10.88
C VAL A 603 -42.73 -8.44 -11.69
N PRO A 604 -41.46 -8.10 -11.87
CA PRO A 604 -41.03 -6.90 -12.58
C PRO A 604 -41.27 -7.01 -14.09
N GLN A 605 -41.36 -5.88 -14.78
CA GLN A 605 -41.55 -5.78 -16.23
C GLN A 605 -40.49 -6.60 -17.01
N LYS A 606 -39.24 -6.53 -16.60
CA LYS A 606 -38.14 -7.38 -17.14
C LYS A 606 -37.87 -8.51 -16.17
N GLY A 607 -38.24 -9.73 -16.53
CA GLY A 607 -37.91 -10.91 -15.75
C GLY A 607 -36.39 -11.07 -15.58
N VAL A 608 -35.96 -11.24 -14.33
CA VAL A 608 -34.54 -11.50 -13.98
C VAL A 608 -34.39 -12.89 -13.40
N LEU A 609 -33.55 -13.71 -14.02
CA LEU A 609 -33.20 -15.03 -13.51
C LEU A 609 -31.73 -15.03 -13.06
N PHE A 610 -31.46 -15.76 -11.98
CA PHE A 610 -30.13 -15.96 -11.46
C PHE A 610 -29.49 -17.21 -12.08
N SER A 611 -28.17 -17.19 -12.15
CA SER A 611 -27.42 -18.40 -12.55
C SER A 611 -27.65 -19.53 -11.53
N GLY A 612 -27.90 -20.71 -12.03
CA GLY A 612 -28.26 -21.88 -11.22
C GLY A 612 -29.16 -22.83 -12.00
N THR A 613 -30.14 -23.47 -11.35
CA THR A 613 -31.13 -24.34 -12.00
C THR A 613 -32.49 -23.65 -12.03
N ILE A 614 -33.43 -24.18 -12.79
CA ILE A 614 -34.84 -23.73 -12.78
C ILE A 614 -35.38 -23.87 -11.37
N ALA A 615 -35.23 -25.03 -10.72
CA ALA A 615 -35.67 -25.26 -9.34
C ALA A 615 -35.08 -24.22 -8.37
N SER A 616 -33.79 -23.90 -8.46
CA SER A 616 -33.17 -22.89 -7.61
C SER A 616 -33.73 -21.48 -7.82
N ASN A 617 -34.12 -21.16 -9.06
CA ASN A 617 -34.77 -19.90 -9.38
C ASN A 617 -36.20 -19.81 -8.84
N LEU A 618 -36.98 -20.91 -8.86
CA LEU A 618 -38.30 -20.95 -8.27
C LEU A 618 -38.26 -20.87 -6.75
N ARG A 619 -37.35 -21.64 -6.11
CA ARG A 619 -37.13 -21.60 -4.66
C ARG A 619 -36.54 -20.26 -4.15
N PHE A 620 -36.09 -19.39 -5.04
CA PHE A 620 -35.65 -18.06 -4.63
C PHE A 620 -36.82 -17.24 -3.98
N GLY A 621 -38.06 -17.50 -4.38
CA GLY A 621 -39.24 -16.91 -3.74
C GLY A 621 -39.53 -17.51 -2.35
N ASN A 622 -39.33 -18.80 -2.19
CA ASN A 622 -39.52 -19.55 -0.95
C ASN A 622 -38.46 -20.66 -0.84
N PRO A 623 -37.38 -20.46 -0.06
CA PRO A 623 -36.27 -21.43 0.07
C PRO A 623 -36.73 -22.80 0.63
N THR A 624 -37.85 -22.86 1.33
CA THR A 624 -38.38 -24.09 1.93
C THR A 624 -39.42 -24.80 1.07
N ALA A 625 -39.72 -24.24 -0.13
CA ALA A 625 -40.68 -24.86 -1.04
C ALA A 625 -40.29 -26.28 -1.45
N THR A 626 -41.25 -27.18 -1.34
CA THR A 626 -41.12 -28.58 -1.78
C THR A 626 -41.08 -28.69 -3.29
N ASP A 627 -40.67 -29.83 -3.82
CA ASP A 627 -40.70 -30.10 -5.26
C ASP A 627 -42.11 -30.01 -5.82
N ALA A 628 -43.11 -30.50 -5.08
CA ALA A 628 -44.55 -30.42 -5.47
C ALA A 628 -45.02 -28.97 -5.57
N GLU A 629 -44.64 -28.10 -4.63
CA GLU A 629 -45.03 -26.68 -4.62
C GLU A 629 -44.41 -25.93 -5.79
N ILE A 630 -43.13 -26.17 -6.12
CA ILE A 630 -42.49 -25.53 -7.27
C ILE A 630 -43.06 -26.05 -8.62
N GLN A 631 -43.43 -27.35 -8.69
CA GLN A 631 -44.15 -27.91 -9.85
C GLN A 631 -45.53 -27.30 -10.04
N GLN A 632 -46.32 -27.20 -8.98
CA GLN A 632 -47.59 -26.53 -8.99
C GLN A 632 -47.47 -25.06 -9.41
N ALA A 633 -46.49 -24.35 -8.87
CA ALA A 633 -46.24 -22.94 -9.24
C ALA A 633 -45.85 -22.81 -10.73
N ALA A 634 -45.08 -23.75 -11.26
CA ALA A 634 -44.72 -23.79 -12.68
C ALA A 634 -45.95 -24.12 -13.58
N GLU A 635 -46.82 -25.02 -13.14
CA GLU A 635 -48.07 -25.36 -13.83
C GLU A 635 -49.00 -24.14 -13.92
N ILE A 636 -49.26 -23.47 -12.80
CA ILE A 636 -50.05 -22.24 -12.74
C ILE A 636 -49.45 -21.18 -13.67
N ALA A 637 -48.12 -21.03 -13.67
CA ALA A 637 -47.39 -20.08 -14.52
C ALA A 637 -47.30 -20.52 -15.99
N GLN A 638 -47.96 -21.63 -16.38
CA GLN A 638 -47.89 -22.21 -17.73
C GLN A 638 -46.45 -22.48 -18.18
N ALA A 639 -45.57 -22.88 -17.22
CA ALA A 639 -44.17 -23.11 -17.48
C ALA A 639 -43.77 -24.59 -17.57
N SER A 640 -44.65 -25.51 -17.15
CA SER A 640 -44.36 -26.95 -17.07
C SER A 640 -43.99 -27.55 -18.43
N ASP A 641 -44.70 -27.24 -19.50
CA ASP A 641 -44.48 -27.77 -20.82
C ASP A 641 -43.00 -27.62 -21.27
N PHE A 642 -42.49 -26.41 -21.28
CA PHE A 642 -41.13 -26.15 -21.73
C PHE A 642 -40.04 -26.61 -20.72
N ILE A 643 -40.41 -26.78 -19.43
CA ILE A 643 -39.49 -27.32 -18.42
C ILE A 643 -39.33 -28.83 -18.66
N GLU A 644 -40.43 -29.53 -18.89
CA GLU A 644 -40.46 -30.99 -19.13
C GLU A 644 -39.82 -31.39 -20.46
N GLU A 645 -39.87 -30.50 -21.46
CA GLU A 645 -39.15 -30.70 -22.73
C GLU A 645 -37.62 -30.65 -22.57
N LYS A 646 -37.09 -30.05 -21.47
CA LYS A 646 -35.66 -30.01 -21.23
C LYS A 646 -35.13 -31.34 -20.67
N HIS A 647 -33.93 -31.71 -21.07
CA HIS A 647 -33.31 -32.97 -20.66
C HIS A 647 -33.29 -33.16 -19.14
N ASP A 648 -32.87 -32.11 -18.40
CA ASP A 648 -32.74 -32.14 -16.95
C ASP A 648 -33.94 -31.49 -16.22
N GLN A 649 -35.04 -31.19 -16.93
CA GLN A 649 -36.27 -30.63 -16.39
C GLN A 649 -36.00 -29.45 -15.42
N TYR A 650 -36.42 -29.55 -14.16
CA TYR A 650 -36.26 -28.54 -13.14
C TYR A 650 -34.80 -28.29 -12.75
N GLU A 651 -33.91 -29.28 -12.97
CA GLU A 651 -32.44 -29.14 -12.72
C GLU A 651 -31.70 -28.56 -13.92
N SER A 652 -32.41 -28.24 -15.02
CA SER A 652 -31.82 -27.59 -16.18
C SER A 652 -31.17 -26.25 -15.81
N SER A 653 -29.97 -26.03 -16.31
CA SER A 653 -29.16 -24.85 -16.00
C SER A 653 -29.74 -23.56 -16.58
N ILE A 654 -29.74 -22.51 -15.78
CA ILE A 654 -30.05 -21.13 -16.17
C ILE A 654 -28.75 -20.33 -16.17
N ALA A 655 -28.40 -19.74 -17.31
CA ALA A 655 -27.25 -18.86 -17.45
C ALA A 655 -27.52 -17.51 -16.78
N GLN A 656 -26.47 -16.74 -16.52
CA GLN A 656 -26.57 -15.41 -15.90
C GLN A 656 -27.55 -14.51 -16.66
N GLY A 657 -28.53 -13.95 -15.92
CA GLY A 657 -29.59 -13.12 -16.47
C GLY A 657 -30.58 -13.89 -17.36
N GLY A 658 -30.55 -15.23 -17.38
CA GLY A 658 -31.44 -16.06 -18.18
C GLY A 658 -31.24 -15.92 -19.70
N SER A 659 -29.97 -15.76 -20.15
CA SER A 659 -29.65 -15.57 -21.57
C SER A 659 -29.91 -16.82 -22.44
N ASN A 660 -30.06 -17.99 -21.82
CA ASN A 660 -30.34 -19.27 -22.48
C ASN A 660 -31.82 -19.68 -22.49
N VAL A 661 -32.73 -18.76 -22.11
CA VAL A 661 -34.18 -18.95 -22.19
C VAL A 661 -34.80 -17.78 -22.94
N SER A 662 -35.95 -18.04 -23.62
CA SER A 662 -36.68 -17.01 -24.36
C SER A 662 -37.32 -15.96 -23.41
N GLY A 663 -37.68 -14.78 -23.93
CA GLY A 663 -38.34 -13.72 -23.14
C GLY A 663 -39.61 -14.20 -22.44
N GLY A 664 -40.48 -14.92 -23.15
CA GLY A 664 -41.69 -15.49 -22.57
C GLY A 664 -41.44 -16.59 -21.54
N GLN A 665 -40.44 -17.47 -21.78
CA GLN A 665 -40.03 -18.48 -20.81
C GLN A 665 -39.47 -17.84 -19.53
N LYS A 666 -38.62 -16.79 -19.67
CA LYS A 666 -38.11 -16.03 -18.56
C LYS A 666 -39.22 -15.40 -17.72
N GLN A 667 -40.21 -14.82 -18.38
CA GLN A 667 -41.33 -14.18 -17.70
C GLN A 667 -42.16 -15.23 -16.94
N ARG A 668 -42.50 -16.37 -17.57
CA ARG A 668 -43.22 -17.47 -16.89
C ARG A 668 -42.48 -18.02 -15.68
N LEU A 669 -41.16 -18.20 -15.75
CA LEU A 669 -40.37 -18.59 -14.59
C LEU A 669 -40.33 -17.53 -13.48
N THR A 670 -40.35 -16.24 -13.84
CA THR A 670 -40.40 -15.16 -12.84
C THR A 670 -41.79 -15.12 -12.17
N ILE A 671 -42.87 -15.39 -12.91
CA ILE A 671 -44.23 -15.53 -12.38
C ILE A 671 -44.33 -16.77 -11.47
N ALA A 672 -43.80 -17.93 -11.89
CA ALA A 672 -43.73 -19.14 -11.07
C ALA A 672 -43.00 -18.93 -9.75
N ARG A 673 -41.90 -18.17 -9.76
CA ARG A 673 -41.18 -17.77 -8.56
C ARG A 673 -42.03 -16.97 -7.59
N ALA A 674 -42.86 -16.04 -8.10
CA ALA A 674 -43.76 -15.24 -7.26
C ALA A 674 -44.89 -16.11 -6.68
N ILE A 675 -45.42 -17.08 -7.46
CA ILE A 675 -46.46 -18.00 -7.02
C ILE A 675 -45.92 -18.95 -5.95
N ALA A 676 -44.72 -19.52 -6.12
CA ALA A 676 -44.07 -20.42 -5.15
C ALA A 676 -43.85 -19.79 -3.78
N LYS A 677 -43.94 -18.47 -3.68
CA LYS A 677 -43.83 -17.71 -2.43
C LYS A 677 -45.11 -17.75 -1.59
N HIS A 678 -46.27 -18.04 -2.19
CA HIS A 678 -47.62 -17.98 -1.59
C HIS A 678 -47.93 -16.63 -0.92
N PRO A 679 -47.73 -15.50 -1.60
CA PRO A 679 -47.91 -14.18 -1.03
C PRO A 679 -49.38 -13.83 -0.87
N LYS A 680 -49.67 -12.83 0.00
CA LYS A 680 -51.03 -12.24 0.12
C LYS A 680 -51.34 -11.22 -0.97
N ILE A 681 -50.32 -10.62 -1.55
CA ILE A 681 -50.45 -9.62 -2.62
C ILE A 681 -49.54 -10.05 -3.78
N PHE A 682 -50.12 -10.15 -4.96
CA PHE A 682 -49.40 -10.28 -6.21
C PHE A 682 -49.32 -8.94 -6.92
N VAL A 683 -48.14 -8.56 -7.38
CA VAL A 683 -47.89 -7.36 -8.17
C VAL A 683 -47.22 -7.75 -9.48
N PHE A 684 -47.91 -7.53 -10.59
CA PHE A 684 -47.42 -7.81 -11.94
C PHE A 684 -47.20 -6.49 -12.69
N ASP A 685 -45.95 -6.12 -12.91
CA ASP A 685 -45.59 -4.93 -13.68
C ASP A 685 -45.43 -5.29 -15.16
N ASP A 686 -46.47 -5.10 -15.98
CA ASP A 686 -46.49 -5.38 -17.42
C ASP A 686 -45.97 -6.79 -17.80
N SER A 687 -46.23 -7.75 -16.90
CA SER A 687 -45.60 -9.06 -16.96
C SER A 687 -46.21 -10.00 -17.99
N PHE A 688 -47.35 -9.67 -18.54
CA PHE A 688 -48.13 -10.46 -19.51
C PHE A 688 -47.82 -10.06 -20.96
N SER A 689 -47.27 -8.88 -21.20
CA SER A 689 -47.02 -8.35 -22.55
C SER A 689 -46.05 -9.18 -23.41
N ALA A 690 -45.14 -9.92 -22.74
CA ALA A 690 -44.17 -10.81 -23.40
C ALA A 690 -44.72 -12.22 -23.74
N LEU A 691 -45.97 -12.50 -23.37
CA LEU A 691 -46.65 -13.77 -23.61
C LEU A 691 -47.52 -13.70 -24.88
N ASP A 692 -47.66 -14.85 -25.53
CA ASP A 692 -48.70 -14.98 -26.58
C ASP A 692 -50.12 -14.98 -25.97
N LEU A 693 -51.11 -14.61 -26.78
CA LEU A 693 -52.47 -14.43 -26.32
C LEU A 693 -53.08 -15.68 -25.68
N LYS A 694 -52.74 -16.88 -26.17
CA LYS A 694 -53.24 -18.15 -25.64
C LYS A 694 -52.65 -18.43 -24.25
N THR A 695 -51.36 -18.30 -24.12
CA THR A 695 -50.63 -18.49 -22.84
C THR A 695 -51.06 -17.44 -21.81
N ASP A 696 -51.24 -16.17 -22.21
CA ASP A 696 -51.75 -15.09 -21.35
C ASP A 696 -53.15 -15.41 -20.80
N ALA A 697 -54.10 -15.83 -21.66
CA ALA A 697 -55.46 -16.18 -21.24
C ALA A 697 -55.47 -17.41 -20.29
N ALA A 698 -54.70 -18.45 -20.60
CA ALA A 698 -54.60 -19.65 -19.77
C ALA A 698 -53.96 -19.33 -18.39
N LEU A 699 -52.92 -18.52 -18.36
CA LEU A 699 -52.26 -18.10 -17.13
C LEU A 699 -53.18 -17.28 -16.22
N ARG A 700 -53.92 -16.32 -16.77
CA ARG A 700 -54.88 -15.49 -15.99
C ARG A 700 -56.02 -16.33 -15.42
N LYS A 701 -56.54 -17.29 -16.22
CA LYS A 701 -57.55 -18.24 -15.73
C LYS A 701 -57.02 -19.09 -14.59
N ALA A 702 -55.82 -19.64 -14.72
CA ALA A 702 -55.16 -20.43 -13.69
C ALA A 702 -54.88 -19.62 -12.41
N LEU A 703 -54.49 -18.35 -12.54
CA LEU A 703 -54.31 -17.43 -11.40
C LEU A 703 -55.63 -17.17 -10.67
N GLN A 704 -56.73 -16.88 -11.39
CA GLN A 704 -58.04 -16.67 -10.78
C GLN A 704 -58.55 -17.89 -10.04
N GLU A 705 -58.37 -19.10 -10.57
CA GLU A 705 -58.84 -20.35 -9.98
C GLU A 705 -58.00 -20.78 -8.76
N GLN A 706 -56.68 -20.55 -8.78
CA GLN A 706 -55.76 -21.10 -7.81
C GLN A 706 -55.35 -20.10 -6.72
N VAL A 707 -55.58 -18.78 -6.91
CA VAL A 707 -55.08 -17.71 -6.02
C VAL A 707 -56.27 -16.87 -5.50
N GLN A 708 -57.37 -17.51 -5.12
CA GLN A 708 -58.65 -16.87 -4.76
C GLN A 708 -58.57 -15.97 -3.51
N ASN A 709 -57.58 -16.12 -2.64
CA ASN A 709 -57.49 -15.41 -1.35
C ASN A 709 -56.40 -14.32 -1.35
N SER A 710 -55.78 -14.01 -2.47
CA SER A 710 -54.75 -12.98 -2.57
C SER A 710 -55.23 -11.78 -3.34
N THR A 711 -54.73 -10.61 -3.01
CA THR A 711 -54.94 -9.38 -3.76
C THR A 711 -54.08 -9.38 -5.02
N MET A 712 -54.67 -9.12 -6.18
CA MET A 712 -53.94 -9.03 -7.45
C MET A 712 -53.86 -7.60 -7.94
N ILE A 713 -52.66 -7.11 -8.20
CA ILE A 713 -52.40 -5.80 -8.81
C ILE A 713 -51.69 -6.04 -10.14
N ILE A 714 -52.33 -5.62 -11.24
CA ILE A 714 -51.82 -5.86 -12.59
C ILE A 714 -51.61 -4.54 -13.31
N VAL A 715 -50.39 -4.21 -13.63
CA VAL A 715 -50.08 -3.16 -14.61
C VAL A 715 -50.17 -3.75 -16.00
N ALA A 716 -51.02 -3.18 -16.86
CA ALA A 716 -51.16 -3.63 -18.22
C ALA A 716 -51.09 -2.48 -19.23
N GLN A 717 -50.65 -2.84 -20.43
CA GLN A 717 -50.68 -1.97 -21.61
C GLN A 717 -51.81 -2.38 -22.57
N ARG A 718 -52.33 -3.61 -22.41
CA ARG A 718 -53.39 -4.16 -23.27
C ARG A 718 -54.73 -4.19 -22.52
N ILE A 719 -55.76 -3.66 -23.12
CA ILE A 719 -57.14 -3.72 -22.61
C ILE A 719 -57.59 -5.17 -22.42
N SER A 720 -57.28 -6.06 -23.37
CA SER A 720 -57.62 -7.49 -23.29
C SER A 720 -57.11 -8.17 -22.01
N THR A 721 -56.07 -7.67 -21.40
CA THR A 721 -55.51 -8.20 -20.13
C THR A 721 -56.34 -7.84 -18.91
N ILE A 722 -57.10 -6.74 -18.98
CA ILE A 722 -57.80 -6.14 -17.81
C ILE A 722 -59.32 -6.08 -17.93
N LEU A 723 -59.89 -6.63 -19.01
CA LEU A 723 -61.34 -6.62 -19.25
C LEU A 723 -62.17 -7.12 -18.05
N TYR A 724 -61.65 -8.13 -17.34
CA TYR A 724 -62.37 -8.79 -16.23
C TYR A 724 -61.81 -8.36 -14.86
N ALA A 725 -61.10 -7.25 -14.78
CA ALA A 725 -60.62 -6.74 -13.50
C ALA A 725 -61.80 -6.16 -12.70
N ASP A 726 -61.82 -6.42 -11.39
CA ASP A 726 -62.86 -5.92 -10.49
C ASP A 726 -62.75 -4.39 -10.34
N GLN A 727 -61.56 -3.85 -10.49
CA GLN A 727 -61.26 -2.43 -10.45
C GLN A 727 -60.18 -2.08 -11.46
N ILE A 728 -60.40 -1.07 -12.26
CA ILE A 728 -59.38 -0.52 -13.18
C ILE A 728 -59.08 0.92 -12.77
N LEU A 729 -57.82 1.23 -12.59
CA LEU A 729 -57.26 2.57 -12.34
C LEU A 729 -56.68 3.11 -13.64
N VAL A 730 -57.20 4.20 -14.13
CA VAL A 730 -56.68 4.89 -15.32
C VAL A 730 -55.75 6.00 -14.88
N LEU A 731 -54.48 5.84 -15.19
CA LEU A 731 -53.43 6.80 -14.84
C LEU A 731 -53.14 7.74 -16.02
N GLU A 732 -53.09 9.03 -15.75
CA GLU A 732 -52.66 10.06 -16.68
C GLU A 732 -51.84 11.10 -15.92
N ASN A 733 -50.63 11.42 -16.42
CA ASN A 733 -49.73 12.42 -15.82
C ASN A 733 -49.56 12.28 -14.30
N GLY A 734 -49.38 11.03 -13.83
CA GLY A 734 -49.18 10.74 -12.41
C GLY A 734 -50.44 10.75 -11.52
N SER A 735 -51.62 10.98 -12.05
CA SER A 735 -52.89 11.05 -11.29
C SER A 735 -53.90 10.01 -11.78
N ILE A 736 -54.81 9.57 -10.91
CA ILE A 736 -55.91 8.68 -11.29
C ILE A 736 -57.05 9.54 -11.89
N VAL A 737 -57.27 9.40 -13.19
CA VAL A 737 -58.34 10.13 -13.92
C VAL A 737 -59.60 9.31 -14.10
N GLY A 738 -59.59 8.01 -13.81
CA GLY A 738 -60.72 7.12 -13.85
C GLY A 738 -60.57 5.93 -12.94
N LYS A 739 -61.61 5.51 -12.26
CA LYS A 739 -61.67 4.35 -11.35
C LYS A 739 -63.03 3.66 -11.51
N GLY A 740 -63.04 2.37 -11.81
CA GLY A 740 -64.23 1.57 -11.97
C GLY A 740 -63.99 0.28 -12.73
N THR A 741 -65.08 -0.39 -13.14
CA THR A 741 -65.01 -1.57 -14.02
C THR A 741 -64.83 -1.14 -15.48
N HIS A 742 -64.57 -2.10 -16.36
CA HIS A 742 -64.46 -1.87 -17.81
C HIS A 742 -65.66 -1.14 -18.39
N GLU A 743 -66.87 -1.60 -18.05
CA GLU A 743 -68.10 -1.03 -18.53
C GLU A 743 -68.29 0.41 -18.01
N GLU A 744 -68.08 0.65 -16.73
CA GLU A 744 -68.23 1.98 -16.12
C GLU A 744 -67.21 2.98 -16.75
N LEU A 745 -65.96 2.56 -17.00
CA LEU A 745 -64.94 3.43 -17.58
C LEU A 745 -65.15 3.70 -19.06
N LEU A 746 -65.77 2.77 -19.80
CA LEU A 746 -66.19 3.01 -21.19
C LEU A 746 -67.22 4.11 -21.30
N HIS A 747 -68.06 4.30 -20.27
CA HIS A 747 -69.05 5.35 -20.26
C HIS A 747 -68.58 6.67 -19.65
N ASN A 748 -67.68 6.60 -18.62
CA ASN A 748 -67.42 7.76 -17.77
C ASN A 748 -65.98 8.32 -17.89
N CYS A 749 -65.08 7.63 -18.58
CA CYS A 749 -63.65 8.05 -18.66
C CYS A 749 -63.18 8.20 -20.10
N THR A 750 -63.03 9.43 -20.57
CA THR A 750 -62.61 9.75 -21.95
C THR A 750 -61.23 9.16 -22.28
N VAL A 751 -60.26 9.20 -21.35
CA VAL A 751 -58.93 8.63 -21.50
C VAL A 751 -58.96 7.12 -21.68
N TYR A 752 -59.80 6.42 -20.89
CA TYR A 752 -59.99 4.98 -21.05
C TYR A 752 -60.67 4.63 -22.39
N GLN A 753 -61.67 5.39 -22.80
CA GLN A 753 -62.30 5.22 -24.11
C GLN A 753 -61.28 5.35 -25.25
N GLN A 754 -60.42 6.33 -25.23
CA GLN A 754 -59.37 6.52 -26.24
C GLN A 754 -58.42 5.32 -26.28
N ILE A 755 -57.94 4.84 -25.13
CA ILE A 755 -57.06 3.66 -25.05
C ILE A 755 -57.83 2.43 -25.59
N ALA A 756 -59.06 2.22 -25.17
CA ALA A 756 -59.86 1.09 -25.59
C ALA A 756 -60.18 1.08 -27.10
N LYS A 757 -60.60 2.19 -27.67
CA LYS A 757 -60.81 2.36 -29.11
C LYS A 757 -59.57 2.20 -29.96
N SER A 758 -58.38 2.46 -29.40
CA SER A 758 -57.12 2.24 -30.12
C SER A 758 -56.70 0.77 -30.20
N GLN A 759 -57.30 -0.13 -29.38
CA GLN A 759 -56.85 -1.51 -29.23
C GLN A 759 -57.90 -2.56 -29.57
N LEU A 760 -59.19 -2.21 -29.44
CA LEU A 760 -60.34 -3.10 -29.65
C LEU A 760 -61.22 -2.57 -30.77
N SER A 761 -61.83 -3.46 -31.53
CA SER A 761 -62.84 -3.11 -32.53
C SER A 761 -64.13 -2.63 -31.87
N ALA A 762 -65.01 -1.90 -32.62
CA ALA A 762 -66.28 -1.44 -32.13
C ALA A 762 -67.23 -2.60 -31.69
N GLU A 763 -67.13 -3.74 -32.37
CA GLU A 763 -67.83 -4.98 -32.02
C GLU A 763 -67.39 -5.56 -30.67
N GLU A 764 -66.03 -5.59 -30.43
CA GLU A 764 -65.44 -6.09 -29.18
C GLU A 764 -65.74 -5.16 -28.00
N LEU A 765 -65.93 -3.87 -28.26
CA LEU A 765 -66.34 -2.87 -27.25
C LEU A 765 -67.88 -2.86 -26.97
N GLY A 766 -68.68 -3.64 -27.69
CA GLY A 766 -70.15 -3.65 -27.55
C GLY A 766 -70.82 -2.33 -27.95
N LEU A 767 -70.11 -1.46 -28.71
CA LEU A 767 -70.58 -0.19 -29.18
C LEU A 767 -71.42 -0.41 -30.44
N SER A 768 -72.71 0.01 -30.42
CA SER A 768 -73.54 -0.04 -31.62
C SER A 768 -73.03 0.96 -32.67
N GLU A 769 -73.29 0.70 -34.00
CA GLU A 769 -72.86 1.59 -35.09
C GLU A 769 -73.39 3.04 -34.94
N SER A 770 -74.46 3.26 -34.15
CA SER A 770 -75.02 4.57 -33.83
C SER A 770 -74.17 5.43 -32.90
N ASP A 771 -73.22 4.83 -32.12
CA ASP A 771 -72.38 5.56 -31.19
C ASP A 771 -71.02 5.97 -31.84
N THR A 772 -70.70 5.37 -32.98
CA THR A 772 -69.46 5.67 -33.74
C THR A 772 -69.59 6.99 -34.54
N GLU A 773 -70.84 7.35 -35.00
CA GLU A 773 -71.04 8.57 -35.74
C GLU A 773 -71.16 9.84 -34.86
N LYS A 774 -71.49 9.71 -33.57
CA LYS A 774 -71.56 10.86 -32.66
C LYS A 774 -70.12 11.31 -32.17
N GLY A 775 -69.19 10.39 -32.14
CA GLY A 775 -67.82 10.71 -31.78
C GLY A 775 -67.01 11.44 -32.88
N ALA A 776 -67.34 11.18 -34.16
CA ALA A 776 -66.67 11.80 -35.31
C ALA A 776 -67.15 13.25 -35.59
N MET A 777 -68.26 13.72 -34.98
CA MET A 777 -68.70 15.12 -35.10
C MET A 777 -68.17 16.08 -34.04
N ASN A 778 -67.50 15.57 -32.97
CA ASN A 778 -66.97 16.43 -31.88
C ASN A 778 -65.50 16.71 -31.95
N ASP A 779 -64.70 16.04 -32.84
CA ASP A 779 -63.28 16.27 -33.03
C ASP A 779 -62.95 17.31 -34.15
N GLY A 780 -63.93 18.12 -34.51
CA GLY A 780 -63.86 19.11 -35.59
C GLY A 780 -64.17 20.56 -35.18
N GLU A 781 -63.95 20.97 -33.91
CA GLU A 781 -63.89 22.36 -33.48
C GLU A 781 -62.62 22.68 -32.64
#